data_cfa14f43003af73ce40dbe138e4ef3f8
#
_entry.id   cfa14f43003af73ce40dbe138e4ef3f8
#
_cell.length_a   1.000
_cell.length_b   1.000
_cell.length_c   1.000
_cell.angle_alpha   90.00
_cell.angle_beta   90.00
_cell.angle_gamma   90.00
#
_symmetry.space_group_name_H-M   'P 1'
#
loop_
_entity.id
_entity.type
_entity.pdbx_description
1 polymer ?
#
loop_
_entity_poly.entity_id
_entity_poly.type
_entity_poly.pdbx_seq_one_letter_code
_entity_poly.pdbx_strand_id
1 'polypeptide(L)'
;MDEHIDEICSDIEYQVKNGIATMPLFSMTLVPEGDPAIDKAELLTKSYEKFKARLDALGIPSGALIQASIGHGGKLNADSAFQKYIGFNDGTQRAVCCPLDEGFRQYIRKSAERIAKAAPAHIMLDDDFRLMARPQRGCACPLHMAKFNELCGTDLTREELYEAICKDDALGKKYREAFIKVEIDSLVGCAKEIRAGIDSVDPTIPGSFCLCGKSAEGAFEIASIMAGAKNPVTVRVNNSNYCAPSPRFFAHVMHRAASQIAALRGKPDYILAETDTCPHNRYSTSAAMLHAHFTFSILEGAAGAKHWLTRTASYEPASGKAYRKKLQKNLGFYEELSRITPRLTWLGCKIPIPKEPVYVLTPEDNLKVGDGWYAHVLDRFGLPMHFSPSGEGAVFLDSAQDKCFTDEELLEFLSGKVVLDGAAAEGFIERGFGKYLGVDVRRRDPSEPNASGELIYPSGSCLAQPDVRELTPLSESTEKYTDVYHLRDGVYRDVMFPGVTSYKNELGGTVVVFAGSSSFEYGWRTAFGMLNETRKKNLIKILTDLGTLPIYYPEDGEILMKAAKTEDGGLLCAILNMGLDVLDELPLIIKRDVKSIRRLCPDGSYEPLKFEKEDELYTVKSPLGVFDPLILIID
;
A
#
# COMPACT_ATOMS: atom_id res chain seq x y z
N MET A 1 -8.05 -30.64 12.15
CA MET A 1 -6.64 -30.67 11.67
C MET A 1 -5.82 -31.82 12.28
N ASP A 2 -6.04 -32.17 13.54
CA ASP A 2 -5.30 -33.27 14.20
C ASP A 2 -5.45 -34.64 13.49
N GLU A 3 -6.51 -34.86 12.74
CA GLU A 3 -6.74 -36.04 11.90
C GLU A 3 -5.81 -36.16 10.70
N HIS A 4 -5.16 -35.06 10.29
CA HIS A 4 -4.31 -34.95 9.11
C HIS A 4 -2.90 -34.47 9.41
N ILE A 5 -2.38 -34.75 10.62
CA ILE A 5 -1.04 -34.28 11.05
C ILE A 5 0.04 -34.74 10.10
N ASP A 6 0.06 -36.01 9.71
CA ASP A 6 1.10 -36.56 8.86
C ASP A 6 1.06 -35.97 7.45
N GLU A 7 -0.12 -35.81 6.87
CA GLU A 7 -0.28 -35.23 5.54
C GLU A 7 0.09 -33.74 5.53
N ILE A 8 -0.32 -32.98 6.57
CA ILE A 8 0.02 -31.55 6.69
C ILE A 8 1.51 -31.38 6.91
N CYS A 9 2.13 -32.18 7.80
CA CYS A 9 3.57 -32.12 8.02
C CYS A 9 4.37 -32.54 6.78
N SER A 10 3.88 -33.49 5.98
CA SER A 10 4.48 -33.88 4.72
C SER A 10 4.40 -32.76 3.66
N ASP A 11 3.28 -32.01 3.62
CA ASP A 11 3.15 -30.83 2.75
C ASP A 11 4.10 -29.71 3.16
N ILE A 12 4.24 -29.46 4.48
CA ILE A 12 5.20 -28.49 5.03
C ILE A 12 6.64 -28.92 4.70
N GLU A 13 6.96 -30.20 4.93
CA GLU A 13 8.28 -30.75 4.59
C GLU A 13 8.63 -30.54 3.11
N TYR A 14 7.67 -30.79 2.21
CA TYR A 14 7.84 -30.53 0.80
C TYR A 14 8.15 -29.06 0.52
N GLN A 15 7.41 -28.13 1.15
CA GLN A 15 7.62 -26.70 0.94
C GLN A 15 9.00 -26.24 1.45
N VAL A 16 9.43 -26.71 2.62
CA VAL A 16 10.73 -26.35 3.20
C VAL A 16 11.89 -26.96 2.39
N LYS A 17 11.83 -28.25 2.04
CA LYS A 17 12.86 -28.91 1.24
C LYS A 17 13.02 -28.35 -0.17
N ASN A 18 11.98 -27.75 -0.72
CA ASN A 18 12.00 -27.12 -2.04
C ASN A 18 12.18 -25.59 -1.99
N GLY A 19 12.58 -25.03 -0.84
CA GLY A 19 12.90 -23.61 -0.69
C GLY A 19 11.70 -22.65 -0.76
N ILE A 20 10.47 -23.18 -0.76
CA ILE A 20 9.25 -22.36 -0.86
C ILE A 20 8.96 -21.65 0.47
N ALA A 21 9.26 -22.28 1.58
CA ALA A 21 9.09 -21.76 2.92
C ALA A 21 10.30 -22.08 3.79
N THR A 22 10.51 -21.31 4.84
CA THR A 22 11.55 -21.55 5.85
C THR A 22 10.97 -22.18 7.11
N MET A 23 9.73 -21.83 7.46
CA MET A 23 9.09 -22.23 8.70
C MET A 23 7.55 -22.10 8.58
N PRO A 24 6.76 -23.05 9.07
CA PRO A 24 5.33 -22.87 9.22
C PRO A 24 4.99 -22.04 10.46
N LEU A 25 3.91 -21.25 10.37
CA LEU A 25 3.28 -20.60 11.50
C LEU A 25 1.89 -21.20 11.74
N PHE A 26 1.61 -21.63 12.96
CA PHE A 26 0.32 -22.18 13.35
C PHE A 26 -0.55 -21.10 13.98
N SER A 27 -1.71 -20.84 13.36
CA SER A 27 -2.64 -19.80 13.80
C SER A 27 -3.39 -20.19 15.06
N MET A 28 -3.39 -19.30 16.05
CA MET A 28 -4.07 -19.45 17.33
C MET A 28 -5.01 -18.27 17.57
N THR A 29 -6.32 -18.49 17.43
CA THR A 29 -7.34 -17.46 17.67
C THR A 29 -7.58 -17.29 19.17
N LEU A 30 -7.13 -16.18 19.75
CA LEU A 30 -7.12 -15.93 21.18
C LEU A 30 -8.20 -14.96 21.67
N VAL A 31 -9.10 -14.47 20.81
CA VAL A 31 -10.19 -13.59 21.28
C VAL A 31 -10.92 -14.21 22.46
N PRO A 32 -11.08 -13.49 23.60
CA PRO A 32 -11.67 -14.06 24.80
C PRO A 32 -13.14 -14.46 24.60
N GLU A 33 -13.54 -15.60 25.17
CA GLU A 33 -14.90 -16.11 25.17
C GLU A 33 -15.25 -16.62 26.57
N GLY A 34 -16.47 -16.32 27.04
CA GLY A 34 -16.97 -16.71 28.33
C GLY A 34 -16.60 -15.76 29.48
N ASP A 35 -17.29 -15.97 30.62
CA ASP A 35 -17.03 -15.27 31.88
C ASP A 35 -17.05 -16.28 33.03
N PRO A 36 -15.90 -16.68 33.62
CA PRO A 36 -14.52 -16.23 33.22
C PRO A 36 -14.13 -16.69 31.83
N ALA A 37 -13.20 -15.92 31.18
CA ALA A 37 -12.71 -16.23 29.85
C ALA A 37 -12.04 -17.62 29.79
N ILE A 38 -12.40 -18.40 28.77
CA ILE A 38 -11.85 -19.74 28.53
C ILE A 38 -10.36 -19.61 28.17
N ASP A 39 -9.54 -20.50 28.74
CA ASP A 39 -8.10 -20.59 28.36
C ASP A 39 -7.94 -21.26 26.99
N LYS A 40 -8.17 -20.47 25.94
CA LYS A 40 -7.99 -20.93 24.54
C LYS A 40 -6.56 -21.30 24.23
N ALA A 41 -5.60 -20.58 24.81
CA ALA A 41 -4.18 -20.84 24.57
C ALA A 41 -3.80 -22.27 25.04
N GLU A 42 -4.36 -22.76 26.15
CA GLU A 42 -4.11 -24.14 26.58
C GLU A 42 -4.61 -25.18 25.56
N LEU A 43 -5.81 -24.98 25.04
CA LEU A 43 -6.39 -25.91 24.06
C LEU A 43 -5.63 -25.94 22.74
N LEU A 44 -5.31 -24.73 22.22
CA LEU A 44 -4.63 -24.59 20.94
C LEU A 44 -3.15 -25.04 21.01
N THR A 45 -2.49 -24.79 22.13
CA THR A 45 -1.10 -25.23 22.33
C THR A 45 -0.98 -26.75 22.35
N LYS A 46 -1.92 -27.46 22.97
CA LYS A 46 -1.97 -28.94 22.96
C LYS A 46 -2.06 -29.52 21.54
N SER A 47 -2.80 -28.87 20.62
CA SER A 47 -2.82 -29.26 19.21
C SER A 47 -1.51 -28.91 18.53
N TYR A 48 -0.99 -27.70 18.74
CA TYR A 48 0.29 -27.25 18.18
C TYR A 48 1.46 -28.17 18.55
N GLU A 49 1.56 -28.61 19.81
CA GLU A 49 2.61 -29.51 20.30
C GLU A 49 2.69 -30.82 19.52
N LYS A 50 1.55 -31.35 19.05
CA LYS A 50 1.52 -32.56 18.21
C LYS A 50 2.16 -32.32 16.85
N PHE A 51 1.83 -31.19 16.18
CA PHE A 51 2.46 -30.80 14.92
C PHE A 51 3.94 -30.50 15.12
N LYS A 52 4.28 -29.76 16.18
CA LYS A 52 5.66 -29.41 16.51
C LYS A 52 6.53 -30.66 16.70
N ALA A 53 6.08 -31.63 17.48
CA ALA A 53 6.82 -32.88 17.70
C ALA A 53 7.12 -33.63 16.38
N ARG A 54 6.17 -33.61 15.43
CA ARG A 54 6.35 -34.23 14.12
C ARG A 54 7.33 -33.44 13.24
N LEU A 55 7.26 -32.11 13.27
CA LEU A 55 8.17 -31.22 12.52
C LEU A 55 9.58 -31.20 13.10
N ASP A 56 9.72 -31.21 14.43
CA ASP A 56 11.02 -31.32 15.10
C ASP A 56 11.76 -32.60 14.71
N ALA A 57 11.03 -33.73 14.59
CA ALA A 57 11.60 -35.00 14.11
C ALA A 57 12.11 -34.91 12.64
N LEU A 58 11.59 -33.97 11.86
CA LEU A 58 12.03 -33.67 10.50
C LEU A 58 13.09 -32.56 10.44
N GLY A 59 13.49 -31.99 11.58
CA GLY A 59 14.43 -30.87 11.66
C GLY A 59 13.84 -29.54 11.17
N ILE A 60 12.52 -29.39 11.15
CA ILE A 60 11.82 -28.21 10.67
C ILE A 60 11.34 -27.38 11.87
N PRO A 61 11.87 -26.15 12.05
CA PRO A 61 11.37 -25.26 13.09
C PRO A 61 9.93 -24.85 12.81
N SER A 62 9.12 -24.60 13.86
CA SER A 62 7.75 -24.13 13.73
C SER A 62 7.46 -22.99 14.68
N GLY A 63 6.60 -22.06 14.26
CA GLY A 63 6.19 -20.90 15.05
C GLY A 63 4.69 -20.83 15.29
N ALA A 64 4.28 -19.87 16.12
CA ALA A 64 2.88 -19.57 16.42
C ALA A 64 2.50 -18.20 15.82
N LEU A 65 1.29 -18.10 15.27
CA LEU A 65 0.66 -16.84 14.86
C LEU A 65 -0.49 -16.54 15.82
N ILE A 66 -0.35 -15.51 16.64
CA ILE A 66 -1.43 -15.04 17.51
C ILE A 66 -2.44 -14.27 16.68
N GLN A 67 -3.53 -14.93 16.32
CA GLN A 67 -4.61 -14.36 15.51
C GLN A 67 -5.77 -13.92 16.38
N ALA A 68 -6.47 -12.88 15.95
CA ALA A 68 -7.68 -12.35 16.59
C ALA A 68 -7.53 -12.13 18.12
N SER A 69 -6.36 -11.63 18.56
CA SER A 69 -6.06 -11.42 19.98
C SER A 69 -7.09 -10.51 20.65
N ILE A 70 -7.32 -9.30 20.12
CA ILE A 70 -8.34 -8.36 20.62
C ILE A 70 -9.70 -8.58 19.93
N GLY A 71 -9.75 -9.26 18.80
CA GLY A 71 -10.96 -9.59 18.03
C GLY A 71 -10.85 -9.22 16.55
N HIS A 72 -11.38 -10.07 15.68
CA HIS A 72 -11.34 -9.89 14.23
C HIS A 72 -12.41 -8.92 13.68
N GLY A 73 -13.44 -8.60 14.49
CA GLY A 73 -14.53 -7.71 14.07
C GLY A 73 -15.83 -8.42 13.71
N GLY A 74 -15.87 -9.73 13.75
CA GLY A 74 -17.10 -10.53 13.65
C GLY A 74 -17.96 -10.43 14.92
N LYS A 75 -19.10 -11.12 14.94
CA LYS A 75 -19.89 -11.26 16.17
C LYS A 75 -19.08 -12.07 17.20
N LEU A 76 -18.90 -11.53 18.39
CA LEU A 76 -18.48 -12.33 19.52
C LEU A 76 -19.64 -13.25 19.89
N ASN A 77 -19.41 -14.55 19.87
CA ASN A 77 -20.38 -15.52 20.35
C ASN A 77 -20.38 -15.64 21.89
N ALA A 78 -19.60 -14.80 22.58
CA ALA A 78 -19.43 -14.93 24.01
C ALA A 78 -19.31 -13.57 24.68
N ASP A 79 -20.06 -13.45 25.76
CA ASP A 79 -20.00 -12.36 26.72
C ASP A 79 -18.73 -12.50 27.56
N SER A 80 -17.62 -11.93 27.14
CA SER A 80 -16.46 -11.76 28.02
C SER A 80 -16.67 -10.52 28.88
N ALA A 81 -16.24 -10.57 30.12
CA ALA A 81 -16.37 -9.48 31.10
C ALA A 81 -15.48 -8.26 30.79
N PHE A 82 -14.58 -8.36 29.80
CA PHE A 82 -13.63 -7.29 29.47
C PHE A 82 -14.31 -6.12 28.73
N GLN A 83 -13.81 -4.90 28.98
CA GLN A 83 -14.27 -3.72 28.26
C GLN A 83 -14.20 -3.93 26.75
N LYS A 84 -15.30 -3.62 26.07
CA LYS A 84 -15.38 -3.72 24.60
C LYS A 84 -14.98 -2.42 23.94
N TYR A 85 -14.47 -2.55 22.73
CA TYR A 85 -14.28 -1.47 21.79
C TYR A 85 -15.62 -0.79 21.50
N ILE A 86 -15.62 0.54 21.56
CA ILE A 86 -16.73 1.40 21.11
C ILE A 86 -16.19 2.22 19.94
N GLY A 87 -16.84 2.12 18.80
CA GLY A 87 -16.42 2.82 17.58
C GLY A 87 -16.42 4.33 17.76
N PHE A 88 -15.33 4.98 17.36
CA PHE A 88 -15.21 6.43 17.47
C PHE A 88 -16.25 7.16 16.59
N ASN A 89 -16.41 6.73 15.32
CA ASN A 89 -17.34 7.40 14.38
C ASN A 89 -18.81 7.16 14.72
N ASP A 90 -19.18 5.94 15.14
CA ASP A 90 -20.59 5.51 15.20
C ASP A 90 -21.07 5.21 16.64
N GLY A 91 -20.20 5.23 17.64
CA GLY A 91 -20.54 4.92 19.03
C GLY A 91 -20.97 3.48 19.25
N THR A 92 -20.86 2.59 18.25
CA THR A 92 -21.35 1.22 18.38
C THR A 92 -20.34 0.32 19.07
N GLN A 93 -20.83 -0.50 20.01
CA GLN A 93 -20.00 -1.53 20.63
C GLN A 93 -19.72 -2.65 19.64
N ARG A 94 -18.46 -3.08 19.55
CA ARG A 94 -18.01 -4.16 18.68
C ARG A 94 -17.46 -5.33 19.48
N ALA A 95 -17.43 -6.48 18.82
CA ALA A 95 -16.86 -7.72 19.31
C ALA A 95 -15.32 -7.69 19.35
N VAL A 96 -14.76 -6.67 19.97
CA VAL A 96 -13.33 -6.41 20.10
C VAL A 96 -13.04 -5.97 21.53
N CYS A 97 -12.04 -6.54 22.18
CA CYS A 97 -11.63 -6.16 23.51
C CYS A 97 -10.79 -4.89 23.48
N CYS A 98 -10.97 -4.03 24.48
CA CYS A 98 -10.18 -2.83 24.64
C CYS A 98 -8.77 -3.17 25.14
N PRO A 99 -7.68 -2.74 24.46
CA PRO A 99 -6.32 -2.99 24.91
C PRO A 99 -5.92 -2.22 26.19
N LEU A 100 -6.76 -1.31 26.69
CA LEU A 100 -6.58 -0.64 27.98
C LEU A 100 -7.21 -1.41 29.15
N ASP A 101 -8.05 -2.43 28.89
CA ASP A 101 -8.66 -3.23 29.95
C ASP A 101 -7.60 -4.11 30.64
N GLU A 102 -7.44 -3.92 31.94
CA GLU A 102 -6.41 -4.62 32.71
C GLU A 102 -6.67 -6.13 32.79
N GLY A 103 -7.94 -6.55 32.91
CA GLY A 103 -8.31 -7.97 32.88
C GLY A 103 -7.97 -8.63 31.56
N PHE A 104 -8.22 -7.93 30.45
CA PHE A 104 -7.82 -8.38 29.12
C PHE A 104 -6.29 -8.47 28.97
N ARG A 105 -5.55 -7.48 29.46
CA ARG A 105 -4.07 -7.49 29.45
C ARG A 105 -3.51 -8.69 30.21
N GLN A 106 -4.08 -9.01 31.37
CA GLN A 106 -3.68 -10.20 32.13
C GLN A 106 -4.03 -11.50 31.40
N TYR A 107 -5.19 -11.56 30.75
CA TYR A 107 -5.60 -12.71 29.94
C TYR A 107 -4.61 -12.96 28.79
N ILE A 108 -4.29 -11.92 27.99
CA ILE A 108 -3.41 -12.09 26.82
C ILE A 108 -1.96 -12.37 27.23
N ARG A 109 -1.48 -11.81 28.36
CA ARG A 109 -0.18 -12.12 28.94
C ARG A 109 -0.07 -13.60 29.32
N LYS A 110 -1.07 -14.15 30.03
CA LYS A 110 -1.13 -15.57 30.37
C LYS A 110 -1.21 -16.46 29.13
N SER A 111 -1.96 -16.05 28.12
CA SER A 111 -2.03 -16.75 26.84
C SER A 111 -0.68 -16.81 26.14
N ALA A 112 0.05 -15.70 26.11
CA ALA A 112 1.40 -15.62 25.53
C ALA A 112 2.42 -16.47 26.30
N GLU A 113 2.37 -16.45 27.64
CA GLU A 113 3.16 -17.34 28.50
C GLU A 113 2.90 -18.83 28.18
N ARG A 114 1.63 -19.20 28.01
CA ARG A 114 1.24 -20.56 27.67
C ARG A 114 1.81 -21.00 26.31
N ILE A 115 1.72 -20.14 25.30
CA ILE A 115 2.27 -20.40 23.97
C ILE A 115 3.79 -20.53 24.04
N ALA A 116 4.46 -19.65 24.78
CA ALA A 116 5.91 -19.69 24.94
C ALA A 116 6.40 -21.00 25.58
N LYS A 117 5.64 -21.60 26.51
CA LYS A 117 5.96 -22.91 27.11
C LYS A 117 6.03 -24.06 26.12
N ALA A 118 5.33 -23.97 24.98
CA ALA A 118 5.47 -24.92 23.88
C ALA A 118 6.75 -24.72 23.05
N ALA A 119 7.59 -23.76 23.41
CA ALA A 119 8.88 -23.45 22.77
C ALA A 119 8.78 -23.29 21.24
N PRO A 120 7.92 -22.41 20.72
CA PRO A 120 7.88 -22.11 19.30
C PRO A 120 9.16 -21.40 18.87
N ALA A 121 9.63 -21.65 17.65
CA ALA A 121 10.80 -20.97 17.09
C ALA A 121 10.57 -19.49 16.80
N HIS A 122 9.29 -19.05 16.72
CA HIS A 122 8.88 -17.67 16.47
C HIS A 122 7.44 -17.46 16.93
N ILE A 123 7.12 -16.24 17.42
CA ILE A 123 5.75 -15.83 17.73
C ILE A 123 5.39 -14.57 16.95
N MET A 124 4.46 -14.68 16.01
CA MET A 124 3.98 -13.54 15.21
C MET A 124 2.62 -13.06 15.72
N LEU A 125 2.48 -11.75 15.93
CA LEU A 125 1.21 -11.11 16.28
C LEU A 125 0.52 -10.66 14.98
N ASP A 126 -0.70 -11.14 14.75
CA ASP A 126 -1.44 -10.93 13.51
C ASP A 126 -2.11 -9.55 13.43
N ASP A 127 -2.56 -9.18 12.26
CA ASP A 127 -3.05 -7.85 11.88
C ASP A 127 -4.41 -7.45 12.48
N ASP A 128 -5.05 -8.34 13.19
CA ASP A 128 -6.23 -8.04 14.00
C ASP A 128 -5.94 -7.12 15.18
N PHE A 129 -4.68 -7.00 15.55
CA PHE A 129 -4.18 -6.13 16.61
C PHE A 129 -4.12 -4.68 16.15
N ARG A 130 -5.30 -4.09 15.94
CA ARG A 130 -5.50 -2.75 15.35
C ARG A 130 -6.73 -2.06 15.94
N LEU A 131 -6.70 -0.72 15.98
CA LEU A 131 -7.83 0.12 16.37
C LEU A 131 -8.21 1.11 15.28
N MET A 132 -7.29 1.99 14.88
CA MET A 132 -7.53 3.03 13.86
C MET A 132 -7.83 2.47 12.46
N ALA A 133 -7.22 1.35 12.09
CA ALA A 133 -7.46 0.70 10.80
C ALA A 133 -8.82 -0.02 10.70
N ARG A 134 -9.64 0.02 11.77
CA ARG A 134 -11.03 -0.47 11.72
C ARG A 134 -11.95 0.55 11.05
N PRO A 135 -13.08 0.09 10.47
CA PRO A 135 -14.03 1.01 9.83
C PRO A 135 -14.52 2.15 10.76
N GLN A 136 -14.54 1.89 12.07
CA GLN A 136 -14.98 2.86 13.08
C GLN A 136 -13.92 3.87 13.50
N ARG A 137 -12.71 3.81 12.93
CA ARG A 137 -11.63 4.79 13.10
C ARG A 137 -11.16 5.02 14.54
N GLY A 138 -11.00 3.96 15.31
CA GLY A 138 -10.47 4.03 16.68
C GLY A 138 -11.51 3.67 17.75
N CYS A 139 -11.05 3.56 18.97
CA CYS A 139 -11.82 3.17 20.14
C CYS A 139 -12.15 4.37 21.02
N ALA A 140 -13.43 4.66 21.21
CA ALA A 140 -13.93 5.68 22.14
C ALA A 140 -14.67 5.07 23.35
N CYS A 141 -14.22 3.93 23.84
CA CYS A 141 -14.76 3.38 25.08
C CYS A 141 -14.36 4.26 26.29
N PRO A 142 -15.03 4.11 27.45
CA PRO A 142 -14.74 4.94 28.62
C PRO A 142 -13.25 4.99 29.01
N LEU A 143 -12.51 3.88 28.83
CA LEU A 143 -11.07 3.84 29.14
C LEU A 143 -10.24 4.71 28.18
N HIS A 144 -10.53 4.67 26.89
CA HIS A 144 -9.85 5.50 25.88
C HIS A 144 -10.22 6.97 26.05
N MET A 145 -11.50 7.29 26.26
CA MET A 145 -11.95 8.67 26.49
C MET A 145 -11.32 9.26 27.75
N ALA A 146 -11.22 8.49 28.84
CA ALA A 146 -10.53 8.94 30.04
C ALA A 146 -9.05 9.25 29.79
N LYS A 147 -8.33 8.40 29.03
CA LYS A 147 -6.93 8.64 28.67
C LYS A 147 -6.77 9.84 27.75
N PHE A 148 -7.65 10.04 26.78
CA PHE A 148 -7.65 11.22 25.93
C PHE A 148 -7.86 12.51 26.76
N ASN A 149 -8.88 12.52 27.60
CA ASN A 149 -9.22 13.66 28.45
C ASN A 149 -8.09 14.00 29.44
N GLU A 150 -7.46 12.98 30.05
CA GLU A 150 -6.26 13.13 30.87
C GLU A 150 -5.11 13.81 30.08
N LEU A 151 -4.83 13.33 28.87
CA LEU A 151 -3.74 13.84 28.02
C LEU A 151 -3.97 15.28 27.57
N CYS A 152 -5.22 15.64 27.24
CA CYS A 152 -5.56 16.96 26.71
C CYS A 152 -5.98 17.98 27.79
N GLY A 153 -6.23 17.53 29.04
CA GLY A 153 -6.77 18.36 30.11
C GLY A 153 -8.22 18.78 29.84
N THR A 154 -9.05 17.88 29.32
CA THR A 154 -10.45 18.11 28.92
C THR A 154 -11.40 17.12 29.61
N ASP A 155 -12.69 17.32 29.41
CA ASP A 155 -13.75 16.39 29.86
C ASP A 155 -14.77 16.21 28.71
N LEU A 156 -14.27 15.92 27.51
CA LEU A 156 -15.09 15.78 26.31
C LEU A 156 -15.77 14.39 26.27
N THR A 157 -17.00 14.41 25.82
CA THR A 157 -17.71 13.19 25.38
C THR A 157 -17.15 12.72 24.03
N ARG A 158 -17.49 11.50 23.63
CA ARG A 158 -17.13 10.98 22.30
C ARG A 158 -17.65 11.90 21.17
N GLU A 159 -18.89 12.34 21.30
CA GLU A 159 -19.58 13.18 20.32
C GLU A 159 -18.87 14.54 20.18
N GLU A 160 -18.56 15.19 21.29
CA GLU A 160 -17.86 16.48 21.29
C GLU A 160 -16.43 16.35 20.73
N LEU A 161 -15.74 15.26 21.07
CA LEU A 161 -14.43 14.98 20.51
C LEU A 161 -14.52 14.74 19.00
N TYR A 162 -15.51 13.96 18.53
CA TYR A 162 -15.73 13.70 17.12
C TYR A 162 -15.96 15.01 16.33
N GLU A 163 -16.84 15.87 16.83
CA GLU A 163 -17.08 17.18 16.22
C GLU A 163 -15.82 18.07 16.19
N ALA A 164 -15.03 18.05 17.26
CA ALA A 164 -13.80 18.83 17.33
C ALA A 164 -12.71 18.32 16.37
N ILE A 165 -12.51 17.00 16.30
CA ILE A 165 -11.53 16.36 15.40
C ILE A 165 -11.86 16.62 13.91
N CYS A 166 -13.14 16.73 13.57
CA CYS A 166 -13.59 16.98 12.21
C CYS A 166 -13.34 18.41 11.72
N LYS A 167 -12.99 19.33 12.60
CA LYS A 167 -12.68 20.72 12.22
C LYS A 167 -11.25 20.81 11.66
N ASP A 168 -11.11 21.56 10.57
CA ASP A 168 -9.82 21.85 9.96
C ASP A 168 -9.19 23.10 10.58
N ASP A 169 -8.97 23.05 11.90
CA ASP A 169 -8.32 24.10 12.68
C ASP A 169 -7.22 23.54 13.59
N ALA A 170 -6.47 24.42 14.22
CA ALA A 170 -5.35 24.04 15.08
C ALA A 170 -5.78 23.15 16.27
N LEU A 171 -6.98 23.36 16.80
CA LEU A 171 -7.52 22.54 17.89
C LEU A 171 -7.91 21.14 17.41
N GLY A 172 -8.60 21.06 16.28
CA GLY A 172 -8.94 19.79 15.64
C GLY A 172 -7.70 18.97 15.31
N LYS A 173 -6.64 19.62 14.77
CA LYS A 173 -5.33 18.96 14.52
C LYS A 173 -4.71 18.42 15.81
N LYS A 174 -4.64 19.25 16.85
CA LYS A 174 -4.11 18.84 18.18
C LYS A 174 -4.87 17.64 18.74
N TYR A 175 -6.19 17.61 18.62
CA TYR A 175 -7.00 16.51 19.14
C TYR A 175 -6.87 15.24 18.30
N ARG A 176 -6.71 15.36 16.97
CA ARG A 176 -6.38 14.20 16.10
C ARG A 176 -5.08 13.55 16.53
N GLU A 177 -4.03 14.33 16.69
CA GLU A 177 -2.72 13.83 17.11
C GLU A 177 -2.78 13.16 18.50
N ALA A 178 -3.47 13.78 19.45
CA ALA A 178 -3.65 13.23 20.78
C ALA A 178 -4.47 11.92 20.77
N PHE A 179 -5.54 11.87 19.98
CA PHE A 179 -6.37 10.67 19.87
C PHE A 179 -5.59 9.51 19.25
N ILE A 180 -4.90 9.74 18.13
CA ILE A 180 -4.02 8.75 17.50
C ILE A 180 -2.97 8.24 18.48
N LYS A 181 -2.36 9.13 19.24
CA LYS A 181 -1.36 8.75 20.25
C LYS A 181 -1.95 7.83 21.32
N VAL A 182 -3.14 8.10 21.82
CA VAL A 182 -3.81 7.25 22.82
C VAL A 182 -4.11 5.85 22.24
N GLU A 183 -4.57 5.78 21.00
CA GLU A 183 -4.83 4.52 20.30
C GLU A 183 -3.54 3.68 20.15
N ILE A 184 -2.46 4.30 19.69
CA ILE A 184 -1.15 3.63 19.54
C ILE A 184 -0.60 3.19 20.91
N ASP A 185 -0.57 4.09 21.89
CA ASP A 185 -0.06 3.80 23.23
C ASP A 185 -0.82 2.65 23.90
N SER A 186 -2.12 2.53 23.63
CA SER A 186 -2.94 1.44 24.14
C SER A 186 -2.55 0.07 23.58
N LEU A 187 -2.29 0.00 22.27
CA LEU A 187 -1.80 -1.21 21.59
C LEU A 187 -0.36 -1.52 22.03
N VAL A 188 0.51 -0.53 22.08
CA VAL A 188 1.90 -0.66 22.55
C VAL A 188 1.93 -1.21 23.98
N GLY A 189 1.08 -0.67 24.88
CA GLY A 189 0.95 -1.16 26.25
C GLY A 189 0.51 -2.63 26.31
N CYS A 190 -0.47 -3.03 25.48
CA CYS A 190 -0.91 -4.40 25.40
C CYS A 190 0.16 -5.33 24.78
N ALA A 191 0.90 -4.89 23.78
CA ALA A 191 2.03 -5.64 23.20
C ALA A 191 3.14 -5.91 24.23
N LYS A 192 3.41 -4.94 25.14
CA LYS A 192 4.32 -5.14 26.27
C LYS A 192 3.87 -6.26 27.19
N GLU A 193 2.58 -6.40 27.45
CA GLU A 193 2.06 -7.50 28.26
C GLU A 193 2.21 -8.85 27.55
N ILE A 194 1.95 -8.91 26.22
CA ILE A 194 2.20 -10.12 25.42
C ILE A 194 3.70 -10.50 25.52
N ARG A 195 4.59 -9.54 25.29
CA ARG A 195 6.04 -9.77 25.36
C ARG A 195 6.49 -10.20 26.77
N ALA A 196 5.97 -9.57 27.82
CA ALA A 196 6.26 -9.96 29.20
C ALA A 196 5.82 -11.40 29.51
N GLY A 197 4.70 -11.87 28.94
CA GLY A 197 4.29 -13.27 29.02
C GLY A 197 5.30 -14.20 28.35
N ILE A 198 5.80 -13.85 27.18
CA ILE A 198 6.84 -14.63 26.48
C ILE A 198 8.15 -14.63 27.28
N ASP A 199 8.63 -13.47 27.71
CA ASP A 199 9.88 -13.29 28.45
C ASP A 199 9.91 -14.02 29.80
N SER A 200 8.75 -14.21 30.42
CA SER A 200 8.65 -14.95 31.66
C SER A 200 8.99 -16.45 31.50
N VAL A 201 9.00 -16.95 30.26
CA VAL A 201 9.34 -18.33 29.91
C VAL A 201 10.71 -18.39 29.24
N ASP A 202 10.88 -17.67 28.12
CA ASP A 202 12.11 -17.62 27.36
C ASP A 202 12.23 -16.29 26.59
N PRO A 203 13.07 -15.35 27.07
CA PRO A 203 13.27 -14.06 26.41
C PRO A 203 14.00 -14.15 25.08
N THR A 204 14.51 -15.32 24.69
CA THR A 204 15.21 -15.52 23.42
C THR A 204 14.27 -15.82 22.25
N ILE A 205 13.00 -16.17 22.52
CA ILE A 205 12.02 -16.43 21.47
C ILE A 205 11.77 -15.15 20.68
N PRO A 206 12.09 -15.12 19.37
CA PRO A 206 11.83 -13.96 18.54
C PRO A 206 10.34 -13.79 18.26
N GLY A 207 9.93 -12.53 18.12
CA GLY A 207 8.57 -12.22 17.69
C GLY A 207 8.55 -11.18 16.58
N SER A 208 7.39 -11.03 15.95
CA SER A 208 7.14 -10.06 14.88
C SER A 208 5.69 -9.58 14.90
N PHE A 209 5.39 -8.60 14.05
CA PHE A 209 4.07 -8.00 13.97
C PHE A 209 3.56 -7.94 12.53
N CYS A 210 2.27 -8.22 12.34
CA CYS A 210 1.55 -8.02 11.09
C CYS A 210 0.81 -6.69 11.13
N LEU A 211 1.20 -5.77 10.26
CA LEU A 211 0.54 -4.49 10.08
C LEU A 211 -0.80 -4.66 9.35
N CYS A 212 -1.80 -3.86 9.71
CA CYS A 212 -3.02 -3.67 8.94
C CYS A 212 -3.33 -2.19 8.76
N GLY A 213 -3.61 -1.79 7.56
CA GLY A 213 -3.97 -0.42 7.23
C GLY A 213 -3.06 0.18 6.17
N LYS A 214 -3.42 1.36 5.67
CA LYS A 214 -2.58 2.10 4.73
C LYS A 214 -1.42 2.81 5.42
N SER A 215 -1.56 3.06 6.71
CA SER A 215 -0.59 3.75 7.56
C SER A 215 0.13 2.76 8.46
N ALA A 216 1.38 3.04 8.74
CA ALA A 216 2.26 2.18 9.53
C ALA A 216 2.32 2.55 11.01
N GLU A 217 1.25 3.20 11.54
CA GLU A 217 1.23 3.72 12.91
C GLU A 217 1.46 2.66 13.96
N GLY A 218 2.42 2.93 14.83
CA GLY A 218 2.77 2.04 15.92
C GLY A 218 3.33 0.70 15.47
N ALA A 219 3.42 0.42 14.16
CA ALA A 219 3.83 -0.88 13.67
C ALA A 219 5.28 -1.22 14.03
N PHE A 220 6.17 -0.25 13.90
CA PHE A 220 7.58 -0.44 14.26
C PHE A 220 7.76 -0.60 15.77
N GLU A 221 7.06 0.19 16.58
CA GLU A 221 7.09 0.13 18.05
C GLU A 221 6.58 -1.23 18.54
N ILE A 222 5.43 -1.69 18.03
CA ILE A 222 4.85 -2.99 18.39
C ILE A 222 5.79 -4.12 17.95
N ALA A 223 6.31 -4.07 16.72
CA ALA A 223 7.25 -5.08 16.21
C ALA A 223 8.55 -5.11 17.02
N SER A 224 9.08 -3.95 17.42
CA SER A 224 10.27 -3.85 18.26
C SER A 224 10.07 -4.49 19.64
N ILE A 225 8.90 -4.27 20.25
CA ILE A 225 8.54 -4.93 21.51
C ILE A 225 8.44 -6.44 21.29
N MET A 226 7.72 -6.88 20.26
CA MET A 226 7.53 -8.30 19.98
C MET A 226 8.85 -9.02 19.68
N ALA A 227 9.78 -8.38 18.97
CA ALA A 227 11.09 -8.94 18.66
C ALA A 227 11.89 -9.31 19.93
N GLY A 228 11.73 -8.52 21.00
CA GLY A 228 12.57 -8.65 22.18
C GLY A 228 13.96 -8.02 22.01
N ALA A 229 14.79 -8.04 23.06
CA ALA A 229 15.99 -7.21 23.14
C ALA A 229 17.12 -7.54 22.14
N LYS A 230 17.15 -8.73 21.55
CA LYS A 230 18.31 -9.24 20.78
C LYS A 230 17.95 -9.77 19.38
N ASN A 231 16.71 -9.77 19.03
CA ASN A 231 16.25 -10.33 17.75
C ASN A 231 15.96 -9.22 16.74
N PRO A 232 16.07 -9.48 15.44
CA PRO A 232 15.74 -8.52 14.40
C PRO A 232 14.26 -8.14 14.43
N VAL A 233 13.99 -6.86 14.22
CA VAL A 233 12.63 -6.33 14.15
C VAL A 233 12.04 -6.66 12.78
N THR A 234 10.93 -7.37 12.77
CA THR A 234 10.26 -7.81 11.55
C THR A 234 8.80 -7.33 11.53
N VAL A 235 8.41 -6.70 10.42
CA VAL A 235 7.02 -6.29 10.15
C VAL A 235 6.52 -6.97 8.89
N ARG A 236 5.34 -7.58 8.92
CA ARG A 236 4.62 -8.04 7.73
C ARG A 236 3.61 -6.97 7.33
N VAL A 237 3.70 -6.48 6.10
CA VAL A 237 2.76 -5.53 5.53
C VAL A 237 1.54 -6.25 4.95
N ASN A 238 0.39 -5.59 5.01
CA ASN A 238 -0.91 -6.18 4.68
C ASN A 238 -1.30 -5.91 3.22
N ASN A 239 -1.92 -6.88 2.54
CA ASN A 239 -2.49 -6.70 1.21
C ASN A 239 -3.98 -6.35 1.20
N SER A 240 -4.70 -6.66 2.26
CA SER A 240 -6.13 -6.45 2.57
C SER A 240 -7.16 -7.15 1.69
N ASN A 241 -6.77 -7.72 0.57
CA ASN A 241 -7.70 -8.39 -0.34
C ASN A 241 -7.03 -9.62 -0.95
N TYR A 242 -7.61 -10.74 -0.67
CA TYR A 242 -7.09 -12.04 -1.05
C TYR A 242 -7.66 -12.54 -2.38
N CYS A 243 -8.83 -12.02 -2.76
CA CYS A 243 -9.46 -12.32 -4.04
C CYS A 243 -9.43 -11.08 -4.92
N ALA A 244 -8.90 -11.19 -6.13
CA ALA A 244 -8.97 -10.12 -7.09
C ALA A 244 -10.05 -10.42 -8.14
N PRO A 245 -11.26 -9.85 -8.00
CA PRO A 245 -12.36 -10.09 -8.93
C PRO A 245 -12.08 -9.53 -10.34
N SER A 246 -11.10 -8.67 -10.46
CA SER A 246 -10.63 -8.11 -11.73
C SER A 246 -9.14 -7.79 -11.66
N PRO A 247 -8.43 -7.68 -12.79
CA PRO A 247 -7.05 -7.22 -12.86
C PRO A 247 -6.85 -5.89 -12.14
N ARG A 248 -7.76 -4.95 -12.33
CA ARG A 248 -7.73 -3.62 -11.75
C ARG A 248 -7.72 -3.65 -10.22
N PHE A 249 -8.49 -4.53 -9.63
CA PHE A 249 -8.53 -4.68 -8.19
C PHE A 249 -7.20 -5.19 -7.62
N PHE A 250 -6.49 -6.02 -8.37
CA PHE A 250 -5.17 -6.52 -7.99
C PHE A 250 -4.11 -5.41 -7.91
N ALA A 251 -4.21 -4.38 -8.75
CA ALA A 251 -3.32 -3.22 -8.65
C ALA A 251 -3.42 -2.53 -7.27
N HIS A 252 -4.63 -2.42 -6.70
CA HIS A 252 -4.80 -1.84 -5.36
C HIS A 252 -4.11 -2.67 -4.27
N VAL A 253 -4.09 -3.99 -4.41
CA VAL A 253 -3.36 -4.90 -3.50
C VAL A 253 -1.87 -4.60 -3.52
N MET A 254 -1.29 -4.47 -4.71
CA MET A 254 0.14 -4.17 -4.87
C MET A 254 0.49 -2.77 -4.34
N HIS A 255 -0.31 -1.76 -4.66
CA HIS A 255 -0.08 -0.38 -4.19
C HIS A 255 -0.20 -0.26 -2.67
N ARG A 256 -1.13 -0.98 -2.07
CA ARG A 256 -1.27 -1.01 -0.62
C ARG A 256 -0.02 -1.58 0.06
N ALA A 257 0.51 -2.70 -0.44
CA ALA A 257 1.77 -3.24 0.06
C ALA A 257 2.93 -2.27 -0.16
N ALA A 258 3.04 -1.68 -1.34
CA ALA A 258 4.08 -0.73 -1.71
C ALA A 258 4.10 0.51 -0.80
N SER A 259 2.95 1.12 -0.53
CA SER A 259 2.86 2.31 0.34
C SER A 259 3.27 2.00 1.78
N GLN A 260 2.87 0.85 2.33
CA GLN A 260 3.27 0.41 3.67
C GLN A 260 4.78 0.12 3.74
N ILE A 261 5.35 -0.55 2.73
CA ILE A 261 6.79 -0.81 2.65
C ILE A 261 7.55 0.52 2.62
N ALA A 262 7.10 1.49 1.82
CA ALA A 262 7.72 2.80 1.74
C ALA A 262 7.68 3.56 3.09
N ALA A 263 6.55 3.51 3.81
CA ALA A 263 6.39 4.13 5.13
C ALA A 263 7.28 3.49 6.23
N LEU A 264 7.59 2.21 6.08
CA LEU A 264 8.43 1.45 7.02
C LEU A 264 9.92 1.45 6.65
N ARG A 265 10.28 1.89 5.45
CA ARG A 265 11.66 1.79 4.92
C ARG A 265 12.70 2.36 5.89
N GLY A 266 13.70 1.54 6.20
CA GLY A 266 14.80 1.89 7.10
C GLY A 266 14.46 1.87 8.60
N LYS A 267 13.23 1.44 8.98
CA LYS A 267 12.83 1.28 10.38
C LYS A 267 13.03 -0.16 10.87
N PRO A 268 12.32 -1.20 10.36
CA PRO A 268 12.57 -2.58 10.78
C PRO A 268 13.76 -3.18 10.02
N ASP A 269 14.33 -4.25 10.58
CA ASP A 269 15.38 -5.03 9.92
C ASP A 269 14.84 -5.80 8.71
N TYR A 270 13.61 -6.34 8.82
CA TYR A 270 12.94 -7.05 7.76
C TYR A 270 11.50 -6.61 7.57
N ILE A 271 11.11 -6.44 6.31
CA ILE A 271 9.73 -6.25 5.90
C ILE A 271 9.30 -7.49 5.10
N LEU A 272 8.20 -8.13 5.50
CA LEU A 272 7.61 -9.25 4.78
C LEU A 272 6.34 -8.81 4.07
N ALA A 273 6.14 -9.30 2.85
CA ALA A 273 4.87 -9.13 2.16
C ALA A 273 3.81 -10.12 2.65
N GLU A 274 2.54 -9.77 2.57
CA GLU A 274 1.45 -10.72 2.69
C GLU A 274 1.09 -11.25 1.30
N THR A 275 1.55 -12.44 0.98
CA THR A 275 1.20 -13.11 -0.28
C THR A 275 0.22 -14.25 -0.03
N ASP A 276 -0.87 -13.89 0.60
CA ASP A 276 -1.97 -14.78 0.92
C ASP A 276 -2.81 -15.07 -0.32
N THR A 277 -3.34 -16.27 -0.42
CA THR A 277 -4.17 -16.73 -1.53
C THR A 277 -5.60 -17.06 -1.09
N CYS A 278 -6.02 -16.60 0.09
CA CYS A 278 -7.38 -16.86 0.62
C CYS A 278 -8.46 -16.60 -0.44
N PRO A 279 -9.40 -17.51 -0.62
CA PRO A 279 -9.70 -18.77 0.09
C PRO A 279 -8.85 -19.98 -0.35
N HIS A 280 -7.62 -19.79 -0.78
CA HIS A 280 -6.58 -20.79 -1.11
C HIS A 280 -6.98 -21.71 -2.26
N ASN A 281 -7.61 -21.17 -3.28
CA ASN A 281 -7.98 -21.87 -4.50
C ASN A 281 -7.85 -20.97 -5.74
N ARG A 282 -7.65 -21.61 -6.89
CA ARG A 282 -7.44 -20.92 -8.17
C ARG A 282 -8.70 -20.30 -8.78
N TYR A 283 -9.87 -20.51 -8.19
CA TYR A 283 -11.11 -19.86 -8.63
C TYR A 283 -11.12 -18.38 -8.22
N SER A 284 -10.41 -18.02 -7.17
CA SER A 284 -10.37 -16.66 -6.61
C SER A 284 -9.05 -15.94 -6.86
N THR A 285 -7.92 -16.65 -6.74
CA THR A 285 -6.57 -16.05 -6.88
C THR A 285 -5.71 -16.95 -7.76
N SER A 286 -5.19 -16.44 -8.87
CA SER A 286 -4.32 -17.21 -9.74
C SER A 286 -2.88 -17.31 -9.20
N ALA A 287 -2.15 -18.35 -9.61
CA ALA A 287 -0.73 -18.47 -9.30
C ALA A 287 0.12 -17.36 -9.99
N ALA A 288 -0.36 -16.81 -11.12
CA ALA A 288 0.27 -15.67 -11.76
C ALA A 288 0.15 -14.41 -10.90
N MET A 289 -1.04 -14.15 -10.32
CA MET A 289 -1.23 -13.02 -9.39
C MET A 289 -0.34 -13.12 -8.15
N LEU A 290 -0.21 -14.32 -7.56
CA LEU A 290 0.73 -14.55 -6.44
C LEU A 290 2.17 -14.21 -6.85
N HIS A 291 2.61 -14.67 -8.01
CA HIS A 291 3.94 -14.38 -8.55
C HIS A 291 4.14 -12.89 -8.78
N ALA A 292 3.20 -12.22 -9.44
CA ALA A 292 3.24 -10.78 -9.68
C ALA A 292 3.30 -9.98 -8.36
N HIS A 293 2.43 -10.31 -7.39
CA HIS A 293 2.41 -9.63 -6.10
C HIS A 293 3.73 -9.78 -5.35
N PHE A 294 4.28 -10.99 -5.30
CA PHE A 294 5.56 -11.23 -4.62
C PHE A 294 6.72 -10.52 -5.34
N THR A 295 6.76 -10.56 -6.67
CA THR A 295 7.76 -9.86 -7.48
C THR A 295 7.76 -8.35 -7.19
N PHE A 296 6.60 -7.71 -7.27
CA PHE A 296 6.52 -6.27 -7.02
C PHE A 296 6.75 -5.90 -5.55
N SER A 297 6.40 -6.77 -4.61
CA SER A 297 6.75 -6.57 -3.20
C SER A 297 8.27 -6.59 -2.97
N ILE A 298 9.00 -7.48 -3.63
CA ILE A 298 10.48 -7.51 -3.59
C ILE A 298 11.04 -6.22 -4.18
N LEU A 299 10.52 -5.75 -5.33
CA LEU A 299 10.94 -4.48 -5.95
C LEU A 299 10.69 -3.27 -5.05
N GLU A 300 9.69 -3.32 -4.17
CA GLU A 300 9.48 -2.27 -3.16
C GLU A 300 10.42 -2.39 -1.97
N GLY A 301 11.06 -3.53 -1.75
CA GLY A 301 12.03 -3.77 -0.67
C GLY A 301 11.60 -4.80 0.38
N ALA A 302 10.58 -5.62 0.08
CA ALA A 302 10.27 -6.75 0.94
C ALA A 302 11.41 -7.80 0.91
N ALA A 303 11.84 -8.24 2.09
CA ALA A 303 12.88 -9.25 2.25
C ALA A 303 12.36 -10.69 2.04
N GLY A 304 11.05 -10.87 2.00
CA GLY A 304 10.38 -12.14 1.85
C GLY A 304 8.88 -11.99 2.03
N ALA A 305 8.19 -13.07 2.37
CA ALA A 305 6.75 -13.03 2.55
C ALA A 305 6.24 -13.98 3.64
N LYS A 306 5.07 -13.67 4.20
CA LYS A 306 4.21 -14.63 4.88
C LYS A 306 3.25 -15.20 3.83
N HIS A 307 3.49 -16.42 3.40
CA HIS A 307 2.64 -17.12 2.45
C HIS A 307 1.51 -17.88 3.16
N TRP A 308 0.35 -17.91 2.55
CA TRP A 308 -0.69 -18.88 2.88
C TRP A 308 -1.16 -19.53 1.57
N LEU A 309 -0.67 -20.72 1.27
CA LEU A 309 -0.78 -21.33 -0.05
C LEU A 309 -1.74 -22.51 -0.11
N THR A 310 -1.95 -23.20 1.01
CA THR A 310 -2.75 -24.42 1.07
C THR A 310 -3.90 -24.25 2.05
N ARG A 311 -5.09 -24.66 1.65
CA ARG A 311 -6.24 -24.67 2.53
C ARG A 311 -6.13 -25.82 3.53
N THR A 312 -5.71 -25.51 4.76
CA THR A 312 -5.50 -26.49 5.83
C THR A 312 -6.62 -26.51 6.86
N ALA A 313 -7.39 -25.44 7.00
CA ALA A 313 -8.52 -25.36 7.95
C ALA A 313 -9.63 -26.38 7.64
N SER A 314 -9.87 -26.66 6.36
CA SER A 314 -10.73 -27.75 5.89
C SER A 314 -9.98 -28.68 4.96
N TYR A 315 -8.75 -28.96 5.23
CA TYR A 315 -7.74 -29.76 4.55
C TYR A 315 -8.01 -30.09 3.08
N GLU A 316 -7.56 -29.19 2.22
CA GLU A 316 -7.61 -29.34 0.74
C GLU A 316 -6.21 -29.22 0.14
N PRO A 317 -5.33 -30.23 0.30
CA PRO A 317 -3.89 -30.12 -0.03
C PRO A 317 -3.65 -29.88 -1.52
N ALA A 318 -4.54 -30.32 -2.37
CA ALA A 318 -4.46 -30.10 -3.82
C ALA A 318 -4.64 -28.62 -4.21
N SER A 319 -5.32 -27.83 -3.37
CA SER A 319 -5.57 -26.41 -3.65
C SER A 319 -4.29 -25.59 -3.80
N GLY A 320 -3.23 -25.92 -3.05
CA GLY A 320 -1.95 -25.23 -3.05
C GLY A 320 -0.96 -25.62 -4.15
N LYS A 321 -1.19 -26.69 -4.89
CA LYS A 321 -0.20 -27.25 -5.84
C LYS A 321 0.30 -26.24 -6.88
N ALA A 322 -0.59 -25.47 -7.47
CA ALA A 322 -0.24 -24.52 -8.52
C ALA A 322 0.60 -23.34 -7.96
N TYR A 323 0.30 -22.89 -6.76
CA TYR A 323 1.04 -21.82 -6.08
C TYR A 323 2.45 -22.29 -5.73
N ARG A 324 2.58 -23.46 -5.10
CA ARG A 324 3.88 -24.06 -4.76
C ARG A 324 4.75 -24.26 -5.99
N LYS A 325 4.18 -24.81 -7.08
CA LYS A 325 4.90 -24.99 -8.35
C LYS A 325 5.39 -23.65 -8.94
N LYS A 326 4.54 -22.60 -8.88
CA LYS A 326 4.90 -21.27 -9.42
C LYS A 326 6.02 -20.66 -8.60
N LEU A 327 5.96 -20.71 -7.26
CA LEU A 327 7.02 -20.20 -6.39
C LEU A 327 8.32 -20.97 -6.58
N GLN A 328 8.28 -22.31 -6.53
CA GLN A 328 9.46 -23.15 -6.72
C GLN A 328 10.15 -22.89 -8.06
N LYS A 329 9.38 -22.74 -9.15
CA LYS A 329 9.94 -22.45 -10.46
C LYS A 329 10.73 -21.14 -10.50
N ASN A 330 10.36 -20.17 -9.69
CA ASN A 330 10.89 -18.81 -9.74
C ASN A 330 11.79 -18.46 -8.54
N LEU A 331 12.34 -19.45 -7.81
CA LEU A 331 13.20 -19.17 -6.64
C LEU A 331 14.44 -18.35 -7.03
N GLY A 332 15.18 -18.76 -8.06
CA GLY A 332 16.34 -18.02 -8.54
C GLY A 332 16.00 -16.61 -9.00
N PHE A 333 14.83 -16.43 -9.63
CA PHE A 333 14.33 -15.11 -10.01
C PHE A 333 14.12 -14.21 -8.78
N TYR A 334 13.49 -14.71 -7.71
CA TYR A 334 13.27 -13.93 -6.48
C TYR A 334 14.57 -13.63 -5.75
N GLU A 335 15.48 -14.58 -5.69
CA GLU A 335 16.81 -14.41 -5.06
C GLU A 335 17.61 -13.32 -5.77
N GLU A 336 17.69 -13.37 -7.10
CA GLU A 336 18.39 -12.37 -7.89
C GLU A 336 17.73 -11.00 -7.78
N LEU A 337 16.40 -10.94 -7.83
CA LEU A 337 15.66 -9.69 -7.68
C LEU A 337 15.89 -9.06 -6.30
N SER A 338 15.86 -9.86 -5.24
CA SER A 338 16.17 -9.41 -3.87
C SER A 338 17.61 -8.90 -3.74
N ARG A 339 18.55 -9.49 -4.44
CA ARG A 339 19.96 -9.08 -4.44
C ARG A 339 20.18 -7.72 -5.11
N ILE A 340 19.48 -7.45 -6.22
CA ILE A 340 19.70 -6.21 -6.99
C ILE A 340 18.87 -5.04 -6.47
N THR A 341 17.65 -5.27 -5.97
CA THR A 341 16.68 -4.23 -5.58
C THR A 341 17.26 -3.17 -4.62
N PRO A 342 18.03 -3.51 -3.55
CA PRO A 342 18.57 -2.51 -2.62
C PRO A 342 19.55 -1.52 -3.25
N ARG A 343 20.06 -1.81 -4.46
CA ARG A 343 21.07 -1.03 -5.19
C ARG A 343 20.46 -0.16 -6.29
N LEU A 344 19.12 -0.16 -6.40
CA LEU A 344 18.41 0.55 -7.45
C LEU A 344 18.08 1.97 -7.02
N THR A 345 18.24 2.94 -7.94
CA THR A 345 17.67 4.28 -7.81
C THR A 345 16.43 4.38 -8.69
N TRP A 346 15.26 4.44 -8.07
CA TRP A 346 13.98 4.50 -8.77
C TRP A 346 13.80 5.81 -9.52
N LEU A 347 13.17 5.76 -10.70
CA LEU A 347 12.98 6.86 -11.65
C LEU A 347 11.51 6.98 -12.06
N GLY A 348 11.08 8.21 -12.41
CA GLY A 348 9.77 8.46 -13.04
C GLY A 348 8.81 9.28 -12.19
N CYS A 349 7.55 8.83 -12.09
CA CYS A 349 6.53 9.50 -11.30
C CYS A 349 6.68 9.08 -9.83
N LYS A 350 6.96 10.05 -8.96
CA LYS A 350 7.17 9.82 -7.52
C LYS A 350 5.87 10.08 -6.76
N ILE A 351 5.39 9.08 -6.05
CA ILE A 351 4.25 9.19 -5.13
C ILE A 351 4.82 9.33 -3.72
N PRO A 352 4.73 10.50 -3.10
CA PRO A 352 5.27 10.71 -1.77
C PRO A 352 4.41 10.01 -0.71
N ILE A 353 5.06 9.42 0.27
CA ILE A 353 4.41 8.81 1.44
C ILE A 353 4.68 9.71 2.66
N PRO A 354 3.64 10.15 3.38
CA PRO A 354 3.81 10.94 4.59
C PRO A 354 4.69 10.23 5.62
N LYS A 355 5.59 10.96 6.26
CA LYS A 355 6.44 10.42 7.34
C LYS A 355 5.64 10.11 8.58
N GLU A 356 4.67 10.98 8.88
CA GLU A 356 3.71 10.78 9.96
C GLU A 356 2.38 10.35 9.37
N PRO A 357 1.75 9.32 9.95
CA PRO A 357 0.45 8.89 9.51
C PRO A 357 -0.59 9.97 9.85
N VAL A 358 -1.14 10.61 8.84
CA VAL A 358 -2.23 11.55 9.02
C VAL A 358 -3.55 10.85 8.73
N TYR A 359 -4.26 10.44 9.78
CA TYR A 359 -5.67 10.17 9.66
C TYR A 359 -6.40 11.51 9.61
N VAL A 360 -6.82 11.90 8.44
CA VAL A 360 -7.79 12.98 8.35
C VAL A 360 -9.14 12.35 8.63
N LEU A 361 -9.56 12.44 9.88
CA LEU A 361 -10.92 12.09 10.27
C LEU A 361 -11.82 13.21 9.78
N THR A 362 -12.67 12.92 8.79
CA THR A 362 -13.73 13.83 8.37
C THR A 362 -15.10 13.23 8.68
N PRO A 363 -16.14 14.05 8.85
CA PRO A 363 -17.50 13.58 9.07
C PRO A 363 -17.98 12.62 7.99
N GLU A 364 -17.49 12.79 6.77
CA GLU A 364 -17.94 12.06 5.59
C GLU A 364 -17.10 10.79 5.29
N ASP A 365 -16.07 10.51 6.10
CA ASP A 365 -15.14 9.38 5.89
C ASP A 365 -14.46 9.37 4.49
N ASN A 366 -14.53 10.51 3.77
CA ASN A 366 -14.25 10.66 2.35
C ASN A 366 -12.89 11.25 2.03
N LEU A 367 -12.04 11.53 3.01
CA LEU A 367 -10.67 11.84 2.68
C LEU A 367 -9.93 10.56 2.29
N LYS A 368 -10.19 10.14 1.07
CA LYS A 368 -9.29 9.27 0.31
C LYS A 368 -8.03 10.07 0.07
N VAL A 369 -7.10 10.00 1.00
CA VAL A 369 -5.81 10.63 0.86
C VAL A 369 -5.12 9.95 -0.33
N GLY A 370 -5.10 10.65 -1.45
CA GLY A 370 -4.16 10.44 -2.52
C GLY A 370 -4.07 9.05 -3.14
N ASP A 371 -5.17 8.54 -3.67
CA ASP A 371 -5.13 7.33 -4.53
C ASP A 371 -5.23 7.69 -6.02
N GLY A 372 -5.50 8.97 -6.38
CA GLY A 372 -5.90 9.37 -7.72
C GLY A 372 -4.82 9.11 -8.76
N TRP A 373 -3.68 9.75 -8.63
CA TRP A 373 -2.64 9.63 -9.65
C TRP A 373 -2.15 8.20 -9.82
N TYR A 374 -1.74 7.52 -8.77
CA TYR A 374 -1.11 6.21 -8.91
C TYR A 374 -2.10 5.07 -9.17
N ALA A 375 -3.29 5.10 -8.57
CA ALA A 375 -4.25 4.00 -8.66
C ALA A 375 -5.30 4.17 -9.78
N HIS A 376 -5.45 5.38 -10.33
CA HIS A 376 -6.43 5.65 -11.38
C HIS A 376 -5.81 5.96 -12.73
N VAL A 377 -4.57 6.47 -12.78
CA VAL A 377 -3.95 6.98 -14.00
C VAL A 377 -2.59 6.33 -14.29
N LEU A 378 -1.59 6.55 -13.44
CA LEU A 378 -0.18 6.22 -13.75
C LEU A 378 0.07 4.72 -13.88
N ASP A 379 -0.56 3.91 -13.04
CA ASP A 379 -0.41 2.44 -13.06
C ASP A 379 -1.04 1.76 -14.28
N ARG A 380 -1.69 2.53 -15.17
CA ARG A 380 -2.32 2.04 -16.39
C ARG A 380 -1.57 2.41 -17.65
N PHE A 381 -0.88 3.54 -17.62
CA PHE A 381 -0.35 4.17 -18.83
C PHE A 381 1.02 3.66 -19.26
N GLY A 382 1.61 2.69 -18.55
CA GLY A 382 2.97 2.25 -18.85
C GLY A 382 3.99 3.37 -18.65
N LEU A 383 3.74 4.25 -17.69
CA LEU A 383 4.66 5.28 -17.22
C LEU A 383 5.33 4.77 -15.93
N PRO A 384 6.66 4.88 -15.80
CA PRO A 384 7.32 4.40 -14.59
C PRO A 384 6.91 5.22 -13.37
N MET A 385 6.53 4.51 -12.30
CA MET A 385 6.13 5.12 -11.04
C MET A 385 6.75 4.40 -9.85
N HIS A 386 6.92 5.11 -8.73
CA HIS A 386 7.49 4.54 -7.51
C HIS A 386 7.06 5.29 -6.25
N PHE A 387 7.17 4.60 -5.09
CA PHE A 387 6.94 5.16 -3.76
C PHE A 387 8.23 5.43 -2.99
N SER A 388 9.40 5.27 -3.61
CA SER A 388 10.69 5.38 -2.93
C SER A 388 10.99 6.81 -2.48
N PRO A 389 11.28 7.06 -1.20
CA PRO A 389 11.68 8.39 -0.72
C PRO A 389 12.94 8.93 -1.41
N SER A 390 13.90 8.05 -1.68
CA SER A 390 15.18 8.39 -2.35
C SER A 390 15.13 8.32 -3.87
N GLY A 391 13.99 7.96 -4.48
CA GLY A 391 13.85 7.92 -5.93
C GLY A 391 13.78 9.31 -6.56
N GLU A 392 14.18 9.39 -7.83
CA GLU A 392 14.23 10.60 -8.63
C GLU A 392 12.99 10.72 -9.51
N GLY A 393 12.48 11.93 -9.72
CA GLY A 393 11.38 12.16 -10.66
C GLY A 393 10.49 13.35 -10.31
N ALA A 394 9.32 13.42 -10.94
CA ALA A 394 8.30 14.40 -10.61
C ALA A 394 7.40 13.86 -9.48
N VAL A 395 7.18 14.68 -8.46
CA VAL A 395 6.26 14.38 -7.36
C VAL A 395 4.83 14.58 -7.83
N PHE A 396 3.95 13.62 -7.57
CA PHE A 396 2.54 13.68 -7.91
C PHE A 396 1.71 13.74 -6.63
N LEU A 397 0.88 14.79 -6.51
CA LEU A 397 -0.04 14.99 -5.39
C LEU A 397 -1.46 15.19 -5.90
N ASP A 398 -2.43 14.65 -5.17
CA ASP A 398 -3.84 14.78 -5.50
C ASP A 398 -4.73 15.00 -4.27
N SER A 399 -5.95 15.39 -4.52
CA SER A 399 -6.98 15.53 -3.49
C SER A 399 -6.51 16.38 -2.29
N ALA A 400 -6.68 15.89 -1.08
CA ALA A 400 -6.29 16.58 0.16
C ALA A 400 -4.90 16.16 0.68
N GLN A 401 -4.00 15.70 -0.19
CA GLN A 401 -2.66 15.26 0.23
C GLN A 401 -1.81 16.40 0.81
N ASP A 402 -2.06 17.65 0.44
CA ASP A 402 -1.42 18.81 1.06
C ASP A 402 -1.52 18.75 2.59
N LYS A 403 -2.62 18.25 3.15
CA LYS A 403 -2.86 18.12 4.60
C LYS A 403 -2.01 17.04 5.27
N CYS A 404 -1.41 16.14 4.48
CA CYS A 404 -0.62 15.01 4.95
C CYS A 404 0.87 15.34 5.12
N PHE A 405 1.31 16.53 4.69
CA PHE A 405 2.71 16.95 4.70
C PHE A 405 2.89 18.24 5.47
N THR A 406 4.07 18.42 6.07
CA THR A 406 4.46 19.68 6.72
C THR A 406 4.69 20.77 5.67
N ASP A 407 4.73 22.04 6.12
CA ASP A 407 5.04 23.17 5.24
C ASP A 407 6.43 23.06 4.62
N GLU A 408 7.40 22.51 5.37
CA GLU A 408 8.76 22.27 4.90
C GLU A 408 8.77 21.21 3.78
N GLU A 409 8.01 20.12 3.94
CA GLU A 409 7.89 19.09 2.91
C GLU A 409 7.21 19.62 1.64
N LEU A 410 6.16 20.45 1.78
CA LEU A 410 5.51 21.09 0.63
C LEU A 410 6.44 22.06 -0.10
N LEU A 411 7.26 22.84 0.64
CA LEU A 411 8.29 23.71 0.04
C LEU A 411 9.39 22.90 -0.66
N GLU A 412 9.78 21.74 -0.11
CA GLU A 412 10.70 20.82 -0.78
C GLU A 412 10.11 20.33 -2.12
N PHE A 413 8.84 19.93 -2.16
CA PHE A 413 8.18 19.54 -3.40
C PHE A 413 8.13 20.69 -4.42
N LEU A 414 7.76 21.90 -3.97
CA LEU A 414 7.68 23.10 -4.80
C LEU A 414 9.05 23.57 -5.32
N SER A 415 10.14 23.21 -4.66
CA SER A 415 11.51 23.49 -5.11
C SER A 415 11.99 22.49 -6.17
N GLY A 416 11.27 21.40 -6.37
CA GLY A 416 11.55 20.34 -7.33
C GLY A 416 10.61 20.38 -8.55
N LYS A 417 10.22 19.21 -9.00
CA LYS A 417 9.25 19.00 -10.08
C LYS A 417 7.99 18.40 -9.46
N VAL A 418 6.88 19.11 -9.51
CA VAL A 418 5.62 18.66 -8.89
C VAL A 418 4.46 18.78 -9.85
N VAL A 419 3.59 17.79 -9.83
CA VAL A 419 2.33 17.71 -10.58
C VAL A 419 1.19 17.63 -9.58
N LEU A 420 0.29 18.60 -9.64
CA LEU A 420 -0.87 18.71 -8.76
C LEU A 420 -2.15 18.51 -9.56
N ASP A 421 -3.15 17.84 -8.98
CA ASP A 421 -4.50 17.96 -9.46
C ASP A 421 -5.18 19.23 -8.89
N GLY A 422 -6.37 19.57 -9.39
CA GLY A 422 -7.03 20.81 -9.02
C GLY A 422 -7.37 20.91 -7.52
N ALA A 423 -7.63 19.78 -6.86
CA ALA A 423 -7.92 19.76 -5.43
C ALA A 423 -6.66 19.96 -4.59
N ALA A 424 -5.56 19.32 -4.95
CA ALA A 424 -4.28 19.53 -4.28
C ALA A 424 -3.80 20.98 -4.47
N ALA A 425 -3.92 21.54 -5.68
CA ALA A 425 -3.56 22.93 -5.95
C ALA A 425 -4.40 23.92 -5.11
N GLU A 426 -5.70 23.68 -4.95
CA GLU A 426 -6.57 24.46 -4.05
C GLU A 426 -6.04 24.41 -2.61
N GLY A 427 -5.68 23.22 -2.09
CA GLY A 427 -5.12 23.07 -0.75
C GLY A 427 -3.77 23.80 -0.56
N PHE A 428 -2.91 23.80 -1.57
CA PHE A 428 -1.66 24.58 -1.54
C PHE A 428 -1.92 26.09 -1.45
N ILE A 429 -2.96 26.60 -2.15
CA ILE A 429 -3.35 28.02 -2.07
C ILE A 429 -3.89 28.35 -0.67
N GLU A 430 -4.77 27.52 -0.11
CA GLU A 430 -5.33 27.69 1.23
C GLU A 430 -4.24 27.74 2.32
N ARG A 431 -3.14 27.01 2.12
CA ARG A 431 -1.97 27.01 2.99
C ARG A 431 -0.96 28.13 2.71
N GLY A 432 -1.25 29.06 1.78
CA GLY A 432 -0.41 30.22 1.50
C GLY A 432 0.71 29.97 0.48
N PHE A 433 0.72 28.85 -0.24
CA PHE A 433 1.73 28.52 -1.25
C PHE A 433 1.32 28.92 -2.66
N GLY A 434 0.17 29.56 -2.87
CA GLY A 434 -0.39 29.91 -4.18
C GLY A 434 0.57 30.66 -5.11
N LYS A 435 1.43 31.56 -4.57
CA LYS A 435 2.43 32.30 -5.35
C LYS A 435 3.43 31.41 -6.11
N TYR A 436 3.62 30.16 -5.69
CA TYR A 436 4.54 29.22 -6.33
C TYR A 436 3.88 28.39 -7.44
N LEU A 437 2.55 28.43 -7.56
CA LEU A 437 1.81 27.62 -8.54
C LEU A 437 1.71 28.31 -9.92
N GLY A 438 1.87 29.64 -9.99
CA GLY A 438 1.69 30.43 -11.21
C GLY A 438 0.24 30.54 -11.68
N VAL A 439 -0.71 30.02 -10.93
CA VAL A 439 -2.15 30.05 -11.18
C VAL A 439 -2.92 30.27 -9.90
N ASP A 440 -4.09 30.92 -10.02
CA ASP A 440 -5.16 30.86 -9.05
C ASP A 440 -6.12 29.73 -9.41
N VAL A 441 -6.77 29.12 -8.42
CA VAL A 441 -7.63 27.93 -8.56
C VAL A 441 -8.96 28.19 -7.89
N ARG A 442 -10.05 28.11 -8.65
CA ARG A 442 -11.39 28.38 -8.16
C ARG A 442 -12.33 27.20 -8.43
N ARG A 443 -13.12 26.84 -7.45
CA ARG A 443 -14.27 25.94 -7.66
C ARG A 443 -15.32 26.64 -8.51
N ARG A 444 -15.84 25.91 -9.48
CA ARG A 444 -16.86 26.41 -10.38
C ARG A 444 -18.24 26.29 -9.74
N ASP A 445 -19.07 27.33 -9.96
CA ASP A 445 -20.48 27.29 -9.56
C ASP A 445 -21.23 26.30 -10.49
N PRO A 446 -22.13 25.45 -9.94
CA PRO A 446 -22.93 24.53 -10.75
C PRO A 446 -23.83 25.22 -11.81
N SER A 447 -24.10 26.52 -11.65
CA SER A 447 -24.87 27.32 -12.63
C SER A 447 -24.05 27.82 -13.83
N GLU A 448 -22.70 27.72 -13.75
CA GLU A 448 -21.84 28.11 -14.86
C GLU A 448 -21.87 27.08 -16.02
N PRO A 449 -21.60 27.52 -17.28
CA PRO A 449 -21.55 26.59 -18.42
C PRO A 449 -20.66 25.40 -18.17
N ASN A 450 -21.09 24.18 -18.52
CA ASN A 450 -20.31 22.96 -18.30
C ASN A 450 -18.98 22.99 -19.01
N ALA A 451 -17.92 22.49 -18.38
CA ALA A 451 -16.72 22.03 -19.06
C ALA A 451 -17.08 20.80 -19.92
N SER A 452 -17.09 20.96 -21.23
CA SER A 452 -17.50 19.89 -22.16
C SER A 452 -16.33 19.06 -22.63
N GLY A 453 -15.20 19.69 -22.86
CA GLY A 453 -13.99 19.04 -23.36
C GLY A 453 -12.74 19.86 -23.12
N GLU A 454 -11.63 19.32 -23.58
CA GLU A 454 -10.30 19.90 -23.41
C GLU A 454 -9.53 19.80 -24.73
N LEU A 455 -8.98 20.93 -25.17
CA LEU A 455 -8.07 21.03 -26.31
C LEU A 455 -6.65 20.77 -25.80
N ILE A 456 -5.96 19.79 -26.37
CA ILE A 456 -4.61 19.39 -25.98
C ILE A 456 -3.65 19.79 -27.09
N TYR A 457 -2.64 20.58 -26.76
CA TYR A 457 -1.70 21.10 -27.74
C TYR A 457 -0.52 20.16 -28.01
N PRO A 458 0.01 20.06 -29.25
CA PRO A 458 -0.36 20.84 -30.44
C PRO A 458 -1.61 20.34 -31.18
N SER A 459 -2.06 19.11 -30.95
CA SER A 459 -3.22 18.57 -31.66
C SER A 459 -3.89 17.46 -30.85
N GLY A 460 -5.17 17.61 -30.62
CA GLY A 460 -5.98 16.62 -29.95
C GLY A 460 -7.09 17.27 -29.14
N SER A 461 -8.07 16.47 -28.78
CA SER A 461 -9.10 16.85 -27.83
C SER A 461 -9.65 15.61 -27.15
N CYS A 462 -10.08 15.76 -25.91
CA CYS A 462 -10.79 14.74 -25.17
C CYS A 462 -11.97 15.34 -24.38
N LEU A 463 -12.71 14.55 -23.66
CA LEU A 463 -13.68 15.08 -22.71
C LEU A 463 -12.95 15.84 -21.59
N ALA A 464 -13.64 16.77 -20.94
CA ALA A 464 -13.10 17.49 -19.81
C ALA A 464 -12.72 16.50 -18.68
N GLN A 465 -11.69 16.87 -17.92
CA GLN A 465 -11.29 16.16 -16.72
C GLN A 465 -12.45 16.08 -15.71
N PRO A 466 -12.44 15.09 -14.81
CA PRO A 466 -13.41 15.04 -13.72
C PRO A 466 -13.22 16.21 -12.76
N ASP A 467 -14.31 16.68 -12.15
CA ASP A 467 -14.32 17.69 -11.08
C ASP A 467 -13.43 18.92 -11.37
N VAL A 468 -13.64 19.51 -12.55
CA VAL A 468 -12.80 20.60 -13.10
C VAL A 468 -12.95 21.87 -12.29
N ARG A 469 -11.82 22.44 -11.88
CA ARG A 469 -11.68 23.80 -11.32
C ARG A 469 -11.26 24.79 -12.41
N GLU A 470 -11.56 26.05 -12.22
CA GLU A 470 -11.06 27.10 -13.08
C GLU A 470 -9.64 27.50 -12.69
N LEU A 471 -8.74 27.45 -13.66
CA LEU A 471 -7.36 27.93 -13.51
C LEU A 471 -7.23 29.32 -14.13
N THR A 472 -6.73 30.29 -13.36
CA THR A 472 -6.43 31.65 -13.83
C THR A 472 -4.92 31.89 -13.75
N PRO A 473 -4.19 32.00 -14.88
CA PRO A 473 -2.77 32.32 -14.86
C PRO A 473 -2.48 33.63 -14.14
N LEU A 474 -1.51 33.62 -13.23
CA LEU A 474 -1.06 34.80 -12.45
C LEU A 474 0.19 35.47 -13.06
N SER A 475 0.81 34.85 -14.07
CA SER A 475 2.01 35.34 -14.73
C SER A 475 1.96 35.05 -16.23
N GLU A 476 2.55 35.96 -17.05
CA GLU A 476 2.77 35.73 -18.48
C GLU A 476 3.73 34.56 -18.75
N SER A 477 4.55 34.19 -17.76
CA SER A 477 5.44 33.03 -17.83
C SER A 477 4.76 31.69 -17.52
N THR A 478 3.47 31.69 -17.17
CA THR A 478 2.69 30.47 -17.02
C THR A 478 2.37 29.87 -18.39
N GLU A 479 2.97 28.75 -18.71
CA GLU A 479 2.74 28.03 -19.96
C GLU A 479 1.45 27.20 -19.88
N LYS A 480 0.79 27.01 -21.04
CA LYS A 480 -0.42 26.19 -21.15
C LYS A 480 -0.14 24.94 -21.99
N TYR A 481 -0.53 23.78 -21.46
CA TYR A 481 -0.56 22.53 -22.23
C TYR A 481 -1.92 22.28 -22.87
N THR A 482 -2.99 22.78 -22.23
CA THR A 482 -4.36 22.50 -22.65
C THR A 482 -5.29 23.67 -22.31
N ASP A 483 -6.43 23.75 -23.01
CA ASP A 483 -7.53 24.66 -22.69
C ASP A 483 -8.86 23.91 -22.57
N VAL A 484 -9.61 24.17 -21.51
CA VAL A 484 -10.98 23.67 -21.31
C VAL A 484 -11.95 24.49 -22.15
N TYR A 485 -12.93 23.84 -22.77
CA TYR A 485 -13.95 24.52 -23.56
C TYR A 485 -15.36 24.08 -23.18
N HIS A 486 -16.31 24.97 -23.38
CA HIS A 486 -17.73 24.69 -23.41
C HIS A 486 -18.18 24.42 -24.86
N LEU A 487 -19.01 23.38 -25.04
CA LEU A 487 -19.60 23.07 -26.34
C LEU A 487 -20.96 23.78 -26.48
N ARG A 488 -20.95 25.00 -26.99
CA ARG A 488 -22.17 25.77 -27.22
C ARG A 488 -22.94 25.25 -28.44
N ASP A 489 -24.23 25.07 -28.28
CA ASP A 489 -25.15 24.54 -29.32
C ASP A 489 -24.74 23.19 -29.91
N GLY A 490 -23.90 22.43 -29.18
CA GLY A 490 -23.38 21.14 -29.62
C GLY A 490 -22.34 21.23 -30.76
N VAL A 491 -21.89 22.41 -31.14
CA VAL A 491 -21.03 22.65 -32.32
C VAL A 491 -19.84 23.55 -32.01
N TYR A 492 -20.06 24.68 -31.34
CA TYR A 492 -19.03 25.70 -31.13
C TYR A 492 -18.24 25.44 -29.86
N ARG A 493 -16.92 25.46 -29.96
CA ARG A 493 -15.98 25.30 -28.84
C ARG A 493 -15.59 26.66 -28.30
N ASP A 494 -16.25 27.11 -27.28
CA ASP A 494 -15.92 28.35 -26.59
C ASP A 494 -14.86 28.06 -25.51
N VAL A 495 -13.60 28.49 -25.72
CA VAL A 495 -12.52 28.32 -24.75
C VAL A 495 -12.84 29.09 -23.48
N MET A 496 -12.67 28.43 -22.34
CA MET A 496 -13.02 28.97 -21.04
C MET A 496 -11.79 29.36 -20.21
N PHE A 497 -10.91 28.40 -19.93
CA PHE A 497 -9.73 28.57 -19.10
C PHE A 497 -8.70 27.46 -19.39
N PRO A 498 -7.43 27.60 -18.95
CA PRO A 498 -6.44 26.53 -19.09
C PRO A 498 -6.85 25.25 -18.34
N GLY A 499 -6.68 24.10 -18.98
CA GLY A 499 -6.91 22.79 -18.37
C GLY A 499 -5.69 22.19 -17.71
N VAL A 500 -4.49 22.50 -18.24
CA VAL A 500 -3.21 22.13 -17.64
C VAL A 500 -2.22 23.25 -17.87
N THR A 501 -1.54 23.65 -16.80
CA THR A 501 -0.52 24.73 -16.83
C THR A 501 0.82 24.24 -16.30
N SER A 502 1.89 24.95 -16.64
CA SER A 502 3.23 24.77 -16.08
C SER A 502 3.83 26.11 -15.71
N TYR A 503 4.47 26.18 -14.56
CA TYR A 503 5.11 27.40 -14.08
C TYR A 503 6.44 27.09 -13.41
N LYS A 504 7.49 27.81 -13.80
CA LYS A 504 8.79 27.78 -13.12
C LYS A 504 8.81 28.85 -12.04
N ASN A 505 8.82 28.44 -10.78
CA ASN A 505 8.69 29.35 -9.65
C ASN A 505 10.03 29.91 -9.14
N GLU A 506 9.95 30.87 -8.21
CA GLU A 506 11.11 31.55 -7.60
C GLU A 506 12.00 30.63 -6.73
N LEU A 507 11.50 29.44 -6.32
CA LEU A 507 12.29 28.43 -5.62
C LEU A 507 13.16 27.60 -6.58
N GLY A 508 13.05 27.83 -7.89
CA GLY A 508 13.73 27.09 -8.94
C GLY A 508 13.03 25.81 -9.39
N GLY A 509 11.92 25.47 -8.77
CA GLY A 509 11.11 24.31 -9.14
C GLY A 509 10.15 24.58 -10.28
N THR A 510 9.57 23.50 -10.83
CA THR A 510 8.54 23.55 -11.87
C THR A 510 7.27 22.88 -11.36
N VAL A 511 6.18 23.63 -11.36
CA VAL A 511 4.87 23.17 -10.90
C VAL A 511 3.96 23.01 -12.11
N VAL A 512 3.35 21.82 -12.23
CA VAL A 512 2.31 21.55 -13.22
C VAL A 512 0.98 21.40 -12.48
N VAL A 513 -0.06 22.11 -12.91
CA VAL A 513 -1.39 22.07 -12.30
C VAL A 513 -2.39 21.59 -13.34
N PHE A 514 -3.10 20.51 -13.01
CA PHE A 514 -4.27 20.01 -13.73
C PHE A 514 -5.53 20.64 -13.15
N ALA A 515 -6.42 21.13 -13.99
CA ALA A 515 -7.69 21.72 -13.57
C ALA A 515 -8.64 20.70 -12.89
N GLY A 516 -8.62 19.45 -13.34
CA GLY A 516 -9.49 18.40 -12.87
C GLY A 516 -8.90 17.53 -11.78
N SER A 517 -9.68 16.56 -11.31
CA SER A 517 -9.27 15.57 -10.33
C SER A 517 -8.66 14.35 -11.00
N SER A 518 -7.58 13.83 -10.42
CA SER A 518 -7.00 12.53 -10.77
C SER A 518 -7.75 11.38 -10.07
N SER A 519 -8.49 11.67 -9.00
CA SER A 519 -9.32 10.72 -8.27
C SER A 519 -10.77 10.80 -8.75
N PHE A 520 -11.31 9.71 -9.29
CA PHE A 520 -12.67 9.67 -9.81
C PHE A 520 -13.32 8.30 -9.58
N GLU A 521 -14.63 8.30 -9.41
CA GLU A 521 -15.39 7.05 -9.44
C GLU A 521 -15.39 6.48 -10.86
N TYR A 522 -15.20 5.16 -10.97
CA TYR A 522 -15.20 4.43 -12.24
C TYR A 522 -16.58 4.46 -12.90
N GLY A 523 -16.98 5.65 -13.40
CA GLY A 523 -18.05 5.79 -14.36
C GLY A 523 -17.47 5.99 -15.75
N TRP A 524 -18.08 5.43 -16.78
CA TRP A 524 -17.61 5.57 -18.15
C TRP A 524 -17.41 7.03 -18.59
N ARG A 525 -18.22 7.96 -18.10
CA ARG A 525 -18.10 9.41 -18.42
C ARG A 525 -16.86 10.04 -17.79
N THR A 526 -16.61 9.79 -16.53
CA THR A 526 -15.49 10.39 -15.79
C THR A 526 -14.14 9.85 -16.23
N ALA A 527 -14.09 8.57 -16.65
CA ALA A 527 -12.88 7.98 -17.19
C ALA A 527 -12.44 8.61 -18.51
N PHE A 528 -13.36 9.06 -19.37
CA PHE A 528 -13.02 9.60 -20.70
C PHE A 528 -12.14 10.85 -20.68
N GLY A 529 -12.15 11.62 -19.61
CA GLY A 529 -11.29 12.81 -19.48
C GLY A 529 -9.84 12.47 -19.12
N MET A 530 -9.61 11.33 -18.48
CA MET A 530 -8.30 10.93 -17.94
C MET A 530 -7.73 9.67 -18.59
N LEU A 531 -8.57 8.68 -18.97
CA LEU A 531 -8.11 7.39 -19.48
C LEU A 531 -8.31 7.29 -21.00
N ASN A 532 -7.47 7.98 -21.73
CA ASN A 532 -7.46 7.96 -23.20
C ASN A 532 -6.06 8.23 -23.76
N GLU A 533 -5.83 7.87 -25.01
CA GLU A 533 -4.55 8.03 -25.70
C GLU A 533 -4.10 9.50 -25.76
N THR A 534 -5.03 10.43 -25.96
CA THR A 534 -4.73 11.87 -26.05
C THR A 534 -4.20 12.39 -24.70
N ARG A 535 -4.80 11.99 -23.58
CA ARG A 535 -4.32 12.32 -22.23
C ARG A 535 -2.99 11.64 -21.92
N LYS A 536 -2.80 10.40 -22.32
CA LYS A 536 -1.50 9.71 -22.19
C LYS A 536 -0.39 10.48 -22.91
N LYS A 537 -0.61 10.90 -24.16
CA LYS A 537 0.35 11.73 -24.92
C LYS A 537 0.63 13.08 -24.25
N ASN A 538 -0.41 13.68 -23.65
CA ASN A 538 -0.25 14.92 -22.87
C ASN A 538 0.65 14.70 -21.64
N LEU A 539 0.42 13.65 -20.85
CA LEU A 539 1.28 13.30 -19.70
C LEU A 539 2.72 12.97 -20.13
N ILE A 540 2.90 12.23 -21.21
CA ILE A 540 4.23 11.94 -21.78
C ILE A 540 4.95 13.22 -22.14
N LYS A 541 4.27 14.19 -22.81
CA LYS A 541 4.86 15.48 -23.13
C LYS A 541 5.28 16.24 -21.87
N ILE A 542 4.41 16.35 -20.88
CA ILE A 542 4.68 17.03 -19.60
C ILE A 542 5.90 16.40 -18.91
N LEU A 543 5.92 15.08 -18.76
CA LEU A 543 7.03 14.36 -18.10
C LEU A 543 8.34 14.45 -18.89
N THR A 544 8.26 14.54 -20.23
CA THR A 544 9.43 14.77 -21.10
C THR A 544 9.98 16.18 -20.90
N ASP A 545 9.11 17.19 -20.87
CA ASP A 545 9.50 18.60 -20.64
C ASP A 545 10.10 18.77 -19.22
N LEU A 546 9.58 18.04 -18.23
CA LEU A 546 10.15 17.97 -16.90
C LEU A 546 11.47 17.15 -16.83
N GLY A 547 11.83 16.40 -17.88
CA GLY A 547 13.03 15.57 -17.92
C GLY A 547 13.00 14.41 -16.90
N THR A 548 11.82 13.81 -16.67
CA THR A 548 11.61 12.77 -15.66
C THR A 548 11.19 11.42 -16.25
N LEU A 549 11.14 11.29 -17.57
CA LEU A 549 10.64 10.10 -18.25
C LEU A 549 11.76 9.40 -19.05
N PRO A 550 12.54 8.51 -18.43
CA PRO A 550 13.67 7.83 -19.08
C PRO A 550 13.25 6.72 -20.04
N ILE A 551 12.10 6.10 -19.77
CA ILE A 551 11.55 4.97 -20.51
C ILE A 551 10.03 4.93 -20.31
N TYR A 552 9.27 4.50 -21.33
CA TYR A 552 7.84 4.30 -21.21
C TYR A 552 7.28 3.38 -22.30
N TYR A 553 6.09 2.81 -22.05
CA TYR A 553 5.31 2.08 -23.04
C TYR A 553 4.43 3.06 -23.85
N PRO A 554 4.61 3.18 -25.19
CA PRO A 554 3.96 4.25 -25.97
C PRO A 554 2.51 3.94 -26.38
N GLU A 555 2.13 2.67 -26.53
CA GLU A 555 0.83 2.27 -27.06
C GLU A 555 -0.29 2.28 -26.00
N ASP A 556 -1.52 2.08 -26.41
CA ASP A 556 -2.64 1.83 -25.52
C ASP A 556 -2.51 0.42 -24.90
N GLY A 557 -2.92 0.29 -23.66
CA GLY A 557 -2.81 -0.96 -22.91
C GLY A 557 -2.64 -0.67 -21.41
N GLU A 558 -3.19 -1.53 -20.59
CA GLU A 558 -3.11 -1.39 -19.15
C GLU A 558 -1.80 -1.99 -18.62
N ILE A 559 -0.75 -1.18 -18.60
CA ILE A 559 0.61 -1.57 -18.24
C ILE A 559 1.05 -0.87 -16.96
N LEU A 560 1.35 -1.64 -15.93
CA LEU A 560 2.07 -1.15 -14.74
C LEU A 560 3.57 -1.24 -14.99
N MET A 561 4.28 -0.14 -14.74
CA MET A 561 5.70 -0.03 -15.05
C MET A 561 6.49 0.56 -13.90
N LYS A 562 7.69 0.04 -13.65
CA LYS A 562 8.72 0.62 -12.79
C LYS A 562 10.02 0.73 -13.57
N ALA A 563 10.77 1.80 -13.32
CA ALA A 563 12.11 1.97 -13.88
C ALA A 563 13.10 2.39 -12.78
N ALA A 564 14.32 1.93 -12.89
CA ALA A 564 15.38 2.30 -11.97
C ALA A 564 16.73 2.33 -12.67
N LYS A 565 17.62 3.20 -12.18
CA LYS A 565 19.03 3.19 -12.55
C LYS A 565 19.75 2.08 -11.77
N THR A 566 20.57 1.30 -12.46
CA THR A 566 21.46 0.30 -11.84
C THR A 566 22.80 0.93 -11.43
N GLU A 567 23.58 0.29 -10.57
CA GLU A 567 24.88 0.80 -10.09
C GLU A 567 25.90 1.03 -11.22
N ASP A 568 25.84 0.22 -12.25
CA ASP A 568 26.71 0.32 -13.46
C ASP A 568 26.20 1.32 -14.51
N GLY A 569 25.11 2.04 -14.19
CA GLY A 569 24.53 3.09 -15.04
C GLY A 569 23.56 2.59 -16.11
N GLY A 570 23.22 1.31 -16.12
CA GLY A 570 22.13 0.73 -16.92
C GLY A 570 20.75 1.12 -16.38
N LEU A 571 19.70 0.57 -16.99
CA LEU A 571 18.32 0.67 -16.50
C LEU A 571 17.76 -0.73 -16.19
N LEU A 572 17.08 -0.84 -15.05
CA LEU A 572 16.13 -1.91 -14.81
C LEU A 572 14.74 -1.39 -15.18
N CYS A 573 13.98 -2.19 -15.92
CA CYS A 573 12.57 -1.95 -16.20
C CYS A 573 11.75 -3.17 -15.78
N ALA A 574 10.81 -2.98 -14.86
CA ALA A 574 9.86 -4.00 -14.44
C ALA A 574 8.48 -3.66 -15.00
N ILE A 575 7.89 -4.61 -15.73
CA ILE A 575 6.66 -4.42 -16.49
C ILE A 575 5.67 -5.52 -16.12
N LEU A 576 4.42 -5.12 -15.90
CA LEU A 576 3.32 -6.04 -15.67
C LEU A 576 2.15 -5.66 -16.58
N ASN A 577 1.74 -6.61 -17.41
CA ASN A 577 0.52 -6.47 -18.19
C ASN A 577 -0.71 -6.72 -17.30
N MET A 578 -1.45 -5.66 -17.05
CA MET A 578 -2.67 -5.65 -16.26
C MET A 578 -3.94 -5.76 -17.13
N GLY A 579 -3.77 -5.69 -18.46
CA GLY A 579 -4.83 -5.93 -19.43
C GLY A 579 -5.17 -7.41 -19.56
N LEU A 580 -6.16 -7.71 -20.38
CA LEU A 580 -6.59 -9.09 -20.65
C LEU A 580 -6.00 -9.65 -21.95
N ASP A 581 -5.39 -8.80 -22.76
CA ASP A 581 -4.76 -9.18 -24.02
C ASP A 581 -3.28 -9.50 -23.80
N VAL A 582 -2.78 -10.53 -24.41
CA VAL A 582 -1.34 -10.83 -24.48
C VAL A 582 -0.72 -9.90 -25.51
N LEU A 583 0.40 -9.27 -25.17
CA LEU A 583 1.20 -8.50 -26.12
C LEU A 583 2.23 -9.42 -26.76
N ASP A 584 2.21 -9.56 -28.08
CA ASP A 584 3.16 -10.42 -28.81
C ASP A 584 4.58 -9.83 -28.82
N GLU A 585 4.67 -8.51 -28.85
CA GLU A 585 5.90 -7.72 -28.81
C GLU A 585 5.73 -6.58 -27.82
N LEU A 586 6.84 -6.04 -27.33
CA LEU A 586 6.83 -4.95 -26.36
C LEU A 586 7.53 -3.73 -26.92
N PRO A 587 6.79 -2.73 -27.44
CA PRO A 587 7.35 -1.45 -27.82
C PRO A 587 7.68 -0.60 -26.59
N LEU A 588 8.88 -0.04 -26.55
CA LEU A 588 9.36 0.85 -25.48
C LEU A 588 10.04 2.06 -26.09
N ILE A 589 9.68 3.26 -25.66
CA ILE A 589 10.50 4.45 -25.91
C ILE A 589 11.56 4.51 -24.82
N ILE A 590 12.83 4.56 -25.20
CA ILE A 590 13.98 4.59 -24.28
C ILE A 590 14.84 5.79 -24.62
N LYS A 591 14.96 6.74 -23.70
CA LYS A 591 15.65 8.04 -23.89
C LYS A 591 17.18 7.93 -23.76
N ARG A 592 17.75 6.86 -24.28
CA ARG A 592 19.20 6.62 -24.36
C ARG A 592 19.51 5.60 -25.43
N ASP A 593 20.77 5.56 -25.88
CA ASP A 593 21.24 4.47 -26.73
C ASP A 593 21.30 3.16 -25.94
N VAL A 594 20.75 2.09 -26.54
CA VAL A 594 20.68 0.76 -25.96
C VAL A 594 21.60 -0.19 -26.73
N LYS A 595 22.50 -0.83 -26.01
CA LYS A 595 23.43 -1.83 -26.56
C LYS A 595 22.89 -3.24 -26.42
N SER A 596 22.23 -3.51 -25.29
CA SER A 596 21.65 -4.81 -25.01
C SER A 596 20.38 -4.69 -24.15
N ILE A 597 19.45 -5.63 -24.35
CA ILE A 597 18.30 -5.83 -23.51
C ILE A 597 18.31 -7.29 -23.09
N ARG A 598 18.26 -7.53 -21.78
CA ARG A 598 18.28 -8.87 -21.18
C ARG A 598 17.09 -9.02 -20.25
N ARG A 599 16.45 -10.18 -20.23
CA ARG A 599 15.42 -10.50 -19.25
C ARG A 599 15.96 -11.35 -18.11
N LEU A 600 15.43 -11.12 -16.92
CA LEU A 600 15.67 -12.00 -15.77
C LEU A 600 14.81 -13.28 -15.94
N CYS A 601 15.45 -14.44 -15.90
CA CYS A 601 14.85 -15.76 -16.06
C CYS A 601 14.41 -16.37 -14.71
N PRO A 602 13.52 -17.37 -14.70
CA PRO A 602 13.06 -18.05 -13.49
C PRO A 602 14.17 -18.65 -12.61
N ASP A 603 15.28 -19.02 -13.19
CA ASP A 603 16.47 -19.59 -12.50
C ASP A 603 17.46 -18.52 -12.00
N GLY A 604 17.14 -17.23 -12.16
CA GLY A 604 17.99 -16.10 -11.78
C GLY A 604 19.03 -15.71 -12.81
N SER A 605 19.13 -16.41 -13.95
CA SER A 605 20.01 -16.05 -15.06
C SER A 605 19.44 -14.91 -15.90
N TYR A 606 20.27 -14.32 -16.77
CA TYR A 606 19.88 -13.29 -17.71
C TYR A 606 19.95 -13.79 -19.14
N GLU A 607 18.84 -13.69 -19.88
CA GLU A 607 18.76 -14.07 -21.28
C GLU A 607 18.71 -12.82 -22.17
N PRO A 608 19.57 -12.69 -23.21
CA PRO A 608 19.49 -11.59 -24.16
C PRO A 608 18.23 -11.68 -25.01
N LEU A 609 17.56 -10.54 -25.18
CA LEU A 609 16.39 -10.41 -26.04
C LEU A 609 16.76 -9.72 -27.34
N LYS A 610 16.13 -10.14 -28.45
CA LYS A 610 16.19 -9.43 -29.72
C LYS A 610 15.28 -8.23 -29.67
N PHE A 611 15.69 -7.14 -30.29
CA PHE A 611 14.86 -5.95 -30.47
C PHE A 611 15.14 -5.31 -31.83
N GLU A 612 14.15 -4.56 -32.31
CA GLU A 612 14.26 -3.65 -33.45
C GLU A 612 14.34 -2.23 -32.93
N LYS A 613 15.11 -1.38 -33.58
CA LYS A 613 15.28 0.03 -33.21
C LYS A 613 14.83 0.94 -34.35
N GLU A 614 13.95 1.89 -34.03
CA GLU A 614 13.58 2.99 -34.89
C GLU A 614 13.59 4.27 -34.06
N ASP A 615 14.59 5.11 -34.25
CA ASP A 615 14.88 6.29 -33.39
C ASP A 615 14.99 5.92 -31.91
N GLU A 616 14.08 6.39 -31.06
CA GLU A 616 13.98 6.09 -29.64
C GLU A 616 13.05 4.90 -29.32
N LEU A 617 12.37 4.37 -30.34
CA LEU A 617 11.49 3.21 -30.22
C LEU A 617 12.30 1.91 -30.32
N TYR A 618 12.21 1.10 -29.29
CA TYR A 618 12.79 -0.25 -29.22
C TYR A 618 11.68 -1.28 -29.11
N THR A 619 11.43 -2.03 -30.15
CA THR A 619 10.44 -3.11 -30.17
C THR A 619 11.09 -4.41 -29.73
N VAL A 620 10.90 -4.77 -28.46
CA VAL A 620 11.47 -5.98 -27.87
C VAL A 620 10.67 -7.19 -28.30
N LYS A 621 11.33 -8.18 -28.92
CA LYS A 621 10.73 -9.39 -29.43
C LYS A 621 10.56 -10.41 -28.30
N SER A 622 9.65 -10.11 -27.39
CA SER A 622 9.30 -10.95 -26.26
C SER A 622 7.82 -10.75 -25.92
N PRO A 623 7.01 -11.82 -25.93
CA PRO A 623 5.62 -11.71 -25.54
C PRO A 623 5.50 -11.33 -24.06
N LEU A 624 4.52 -10.50 -23.72
CA LEU A 624 4.16 -10.13 -22.36
C LEU A 624 2.79 -10.70 -22.01
N GLY A 625 2.80 -11.78 -21.24
CA GLY A 625 1.59 -12.45 -20.76
C GLY A 625 0.84 -11.63 -19.69
N VAL A 626 -0.44 -11.95 -19.54
CA VAL A 626 -1.29 -11.34 -18.48
C VAL A 626 -0.76 -11.74 -17.09
N PHE A 627 -0.51 -10.77 -16.22
CA PHE A 627 0.06 -10.97 -14.88
C PHE A 627 1.39 -11.73 -14.84
N ASP A 628 2.17 -11.72 -15.93
CA ASP A 628 3.50 -12.32 -15.94
C ASP A 628 4.55 -11.21 -15.84
N PRO A 629 5.21 -11.03 -14.70
CA PRO A 629 6.19 -9.97 -14.52
C PRO A 629 7.38 -10.13 -15.44
N LEU A 630 7.70 -9.11 -16.20
CA LEU A 630 8.89 -9.05 -17.03
C LEU A 630 9.90 -8.06 -16.43
N ILE A 631 11.07 -8.55 -16.07
CA ILE A 631 12.17 -7.72 -15.58
C ILE A 631 13.24 -7.64 -16.66
N LEU A 632 13.48 -6.43 -17.13
CA LEU A 632 14.49 -6.13 -18.15
C LEU A 632 15.68 -5.40 -17.52
N ILE A 633 16.90 -5.77 -17.95
CA ILE A 633 18.12 -5.00 -17.76
C ILE A 633 18.53 -4.45 -19.13
N ILE A 634 18.73 -3.16 -19.20
CA ILE A 634 18.95 -2.37 -20.43
C ILE A 634 20.29 -1.63 -20.30
N ASP A 635 21.27 -1.97 -21.12
CA ASP A 635 22.63 -1.41 -21.11
C ASP A 635 22.92 -0.50 -22.28
#